data_1cc13c34afd149780ba7490df979e8ae
#
_entry.id   1cc13c34afd149780ba7490df979e8ae
#
_cell.length_a   1.000
_cell.length_b   1.000
_cell.length_c   1.000
_cell.angle_alpha   90.00
_cell.angle_beta   90.00
_cell.angle_gamma   90.00
#
_symmetry.space_group_name_H-M   'P 1'
#
loop_
_entity.id
_entity.type
_entity.pdbx_description
1 polymer ?
#
loop_
_entity_poly.entity_id
_entity_poly.type
_entity_poly.pdbx_seq_one_letter_code
_entity_poly.pdbx_strand_id
1 'polypeptide(L)'
;MSITPPALRRLSHAVGLLLLPVALLAQPSSSSSASGGGQSAGNPVKLNPFEVRSDSATGYGADYSSSSSRLNLRYIEVPQSVGVVTSEFLNDAFIFDSREFAKFVPNVQPRANTHQPEIMYVRGLQISNTYVDGYIAPLAVNRDRGLYDRIEYVKGPASAAMGRGEAGGLVNFISKSPLSTNRNNGDITIGSDSFYRAEFDHSARLAANGSTAYRIPLFYEEGDGPRGGKLMHSRKYGIGPSFRWDIGPKTTLLINTSYAYNQSGGPVGEAYWQNNEQFRLQVSLGQINPNVNWNPFRGDAYIPKERVFGWAGRGRESDITTLSAVFTHKFSDSLSIRQGVARNDVKEELRRFALSPTALRNPKDTTDYLVGISFLHEFREIDSTRIQGDVIYDLKAGSTNHQFLAGYDVVRAHNDTRSGQQGGLSQSLYHPDYTLPAGFNPDTFVPVYTTDSKGKSHGFGYFGQYSGSFFNNKLGVMYGWRKDKSGVETLNRRTNGLSTPADLETHVPRYSISYKPVDWASIYYVHSEQADPQVSALVYGNILPSAGAVGWAPTDPRLQERLTSQVTAAMDEIGVKGSLLDGKLTASFAMFKILRNGFILNDFKTEAGANGIGVVSFNRNYIADGENARGFEFELNGKLTKQLTLLTGFNSISGDKRASDGRIVPIEAMINSAMINGRYDFRDNNRNGFEVTAGGKYMFKGWVMAPGTYEAFRGDQYLIDAGANYTWGNGRWTVRVRCNNIMNDFVFISGNSQYALRRFFVSVPIRF
;
A
#
# COMPACT_ATOMS: atom_id res chain seq x y z
N MET A 1 29.55 -23.63 -11.31
CA MET A 1 29.27 -24.22 -9.99
C MET A 1 27.95 -23.66 -9.51
N SER A 2 26.89 -24.46 -9.53
CA SER A 2 25.54 -24.06 -9.12
C SER A 2 25.42 -24.16 -7.60
N ILE A 3 25.37 -23.05 -6.93
CA ILE A 3 25.10 -22.98 -5.48
C ILE A 3 23.58 -22.92 -5.31
N THR A 4 22.98 -24.06 -4.99
CA THR A 4 21.59 -24.13 -4.50
C THR A 4 21.56 -23.60 -3.08
N PRO A 5 20.71 -22.59 -2.73
CA PRO A 5 20.65 -22.06 -1.37
C PRO A 5 20.08 -23.11 -0.40
N PRO A 6 20.60 -23.23 0.81
CA PRO A 6 20.17 -24.24 1.81
C PRO A 6 18.73 -24.07 2.34
N ALA A 7 18.04 -23.01 1.97
CA ALA A 7 16.65 -22.77 2.37
C ALA A 7 15.63 -23.75 1.76
N LEU A 8 15.91 -24.31 0.58
CA LEU A 8 15.00 -25.25 -0.10
C LEU A 8 14.89 -26.62 0.58
N ARG A 9 15.89 -27.04 1.34
CA ARG A 9 15.86 -28.33 2.03
C ARG A 9 15.01 -28.37 3.30
N ARG A 10 14.74 -27.22 3.94
CA ARG A 10 13.85 -27.13 5.12
C ARG A 10 12.39 -26.87 4.75
N LEU A 11 12.12 -26.41 3.51
CA LEU A 11 10.76 -26.14 3.02
C LEU A 11 9.97 -27.41 2.69
N SER A 12 10.62 -28.51 2.31
CA SER A 12 9.95 -29.76 1.95
C SER A 12 9.13 -30.39 3.10
N HIS A 13 9.46 -30.08 4.35
CA HIS A 13 8.73 -30.61 5.53
C HIS A 13 7.58 -29.71 5.97
N ALA A 14 7.63 -28.41 5.72
CA ALA A 14 6.57 -27.47 6.08
C ALA A 14 5.42 -27.46 5.06
N VAL A 15 5.73 -27.64 3.78
CA VAL A 15 4.72 -27.70 2.71
C VAL A 15 3.92 -29.00 2.74
N GLY A 16 4.53 -30.10 3.17
CA GLY A 16 3.85 -31.40 3.33
C GLY A 16 2.76 -31.41 4.41
N LEU A 17 2.88 -30.56 5.44
CA LEU A 17 1.89 -30.47 6.53
C LEU A 17 0.70 -29.53 6.22
N LEU A 18 0.85 -28.61 5.29
CA LEU A 18 -0.21 -27.67 4.90
C LEU A 18 -1.14 -28.22 3.80
N LEU A 19 -0.73 -29.23 3.04
CA LEU A 19 -1.52 -29.81 1.95
C LEU A 19 -2.38 -31.00 2.37
N LEU A 20 -2.16 -31.59 3.54
CA LEU A 20 -2.89 -32.77 4.02
C LEU A 20 -4.38 -32.55 4.38
N PRO A 21 -4.87 -31.38 4.85
CA PRO A 21 -6.28 -31.24 5.17
C PRO A 21 -7.21 -30.98 3.99
N VAL A 22 -6.68 -30.59 2.82
CA VAL A 22 -7.53 -30.24 1.65
C VAL A 22 -8.05 -31.49 0.93
N ALA A 23 -7.33 -32.59 0.96
CA ALA A 23 -7.74 -33.83 0.32
C ALA A 23 -8.83 -34.61 1.08
N LEU A 24 -9.01 -34.36 2.38
CA LEU A 24 -10.02 -35.04 3.21
C LEU A 24 -11.42 -34.41 3.23
N LEU A 25 -11.55 -33.18 2.67
CA LEU A 25 -12.82 -32.44 2.61
C LEU A 25 -13.61 -32.65 1.32
N ALA A 26 -13.11 -33.44 0.38
CA ALA A 26 -13.75 -33.70 -0.92
C ALA A 26 -14.63 -34.96 -0.96
N GLN A 27 -15.20 -35.39 0.15
CA GLN A 27 -16.22 -36.48 0.09
C GLN A 27 -17.60 -35.89 -0.19
N PRO A 28 -18.34 -36.40 -1.21
CA PRO A 28 -19.71 -35.96 -1.46
C PRO A 28 -20.63 -36.45 -0.36
N SER A 29 -21.25 -35.53 0.38
CA SER A 29 -22.29 -35.85 1.32
C SER A 29 -23.57 -36.25 0.56
N SER A 30 -24.01 -37.48 0.74
CA SER A 30 -25.31 -37.96 0.29
C SER A 30 -26.44 -37.14 0.94
N SER A 31 -27.33 -36.63 0.10
CA SER A 31 -28.50 -35.85 0.45
C SER A 31 -29.49 -36.65 1.32
N SER A 32 -29.80 -36.16 2.50
CA SER A 32 -31.08 -36.45 3.17
C SER A 32 -31.95 -35.19 3.10
N SER A 33 -33.08 -35.36 2.46
CA SER A 33 -34.13 -34.37 2.27
C SER A 33 -34.76 -33.96 3.61
N ALA A 34 -34.74 -32.66 3.92
CA ALA A 34 -35.68 -32.03 4.85
C ALA A 34 -36.25 -30.78 4.16
N SER A 35 -37.55 -30.83 3.98
CA SER A 35 -38.39 -29.80 3.38
C SER A 35 -38.45 -28.53 4.20
N GLY A 36 -38.30 -27.37 3.54
CA GLY A 36 -38.56 -26.07 4.15
C GLY A 36 -38.15 -24.90 3.24
N GLY A 37 -39.08 -24.32 2.49
CA GLY A 37 -38.98 -22.98 1.91
C GLY A 37 -38.24 -22.91 0.59
N GLY A 38 -38.91 -23.05 -0.54
CA GLY A 38 -38.37 -22.92 -1.87
C GLY A 38 -37.84 -21.51 -2.14
N GLN A 39 -36.52 -21.43 -2.37
CA GLN A 39 -35.97 -20.49 -3.32
C GLN A 39 -35.60 -21.31 -4.57
N SER A 40 -36.32 -21.04 -5.67
CA SER A 40 -36.03 -21.56 -6.98
C SER A 40 -34.55 -21.40 -7.28
N ALA A 41 -33.93 -22.44 -7.87
CA ALA A 41 -32.65 -22.33 -8.57
C ALA A 41 -32.85 -21.32 -9.69
N GLY A 42 -32.79 -20.04 -9.33
CA GLY A 42 -32.85 -18.91 -10.24
C GLY A 42 -31.57 -18.86 -11.07
N ASN A 43 -31.72 -18.61 -12.33
CA ASN A 43 -30.62 -18.19 -13.21
C ASN A 43 -29.60 -17.36 -12.44
N PRO A 44 -28.29 -17.57 -12.62
CA PRO A 44 -27.26 -16.79 -11.95
C PRO A 44 -27.57 -15.33 -12.20
N VAL A 45 -27.79 -14.57 -11.12
CA VAL A 45 -28.08 -13.14 -11.18
C VAL A 45 -26.90 -12.50 -11.92
N LYS A 46 -27.14 -12.06 -13.16
CA LYS A 46 -26.13 -11.38 -13.97
C LYS A 46 -25.86 -10.03 -13.30
N LEU A 47 -24.86 -9.96 -12.44
CA LEU A 47 -24.45 -8.73 -11.77
C LEU A 47 -24.10 -7.70 -12.83
N ASN A 48 -24.38 -6.45 -12.55
CA ASN A 48 -23.89 -5.35 -13.37
C ASN A 48 -22.35 -5.39 -13.38
N PRO A 49 -21.70 -5.54 -14.56
CA PRO A 49 -20.25 -5.68 -14.62
C PRO A 49 -19.49 -4.48 -14.05
N PHE A 50 -20.15 -3.35 -13.85
CA PHE A 50 -19.58 -2.15 -13.26
C PHE A 50 -19.94 -1.97 -11.78
N GLU A 51 -20.85 -2.77 -11.23
CA GLU A 51 -21.37 -2.55 -9.89
C GLU A 51 -20.55 -3.33 -8.86
N VAL A 52 -19.89 -2.59 -7.98
CA VAL A 52 -19.24 -3.13 -6.79
C VAL A 52 -20.20 -2.95 -5.62
N ARG A 53 -20.79 -4.03 -5.10
CA ARG A 53 -21.66 -3.99 -3.91
C ARG A 53 -20.85 -4.16 -2.65
N SER A 54 -21.09 -3.30 -1.66
CA SER A 54 -20.46 -3.38 -0.34
C SER A 54 -20.79 -4.67 0.42
N ASP A 55 -21.89 -5.31 0.09
CA ASP A 55 -22.42 -6.52 0.75
C ASP A 55 -21.96 -7.84 0.11
N SER A 56 -21.07 -7.79 -0.90
CA SER A 56 -20.55 -9.00 -1.58
C SER A 56 -19.43 -9.73 -0.83
N ALA A 57 -18.86 -9.13 0.23
CA ALA A 57 -17.82 -9.74 1.05
C ALA A 57 -18.44 -10.44 2.28
N THR A 58 -18.01 -11.66 2.56
CA THR A 58 -18.50 -12.44 3.72
C THR A 58 -17.31 -12.91 4.55
N GLY A 59 -17.26 -12.49 5.82
CA GLY A 59 -16.14 -12.80 6.69
C GLY A 59 -14.84 -12.11 6.22
N TYR A 60 -13.76 -12.87 6.13
CA TYR A 60 -12.44 -12.39 5.70
C TYR A 60 -12.15 -12.59 4.21
N GLY A 61 -13.09 -13.14 3.45
CA GLY A 61 -12.96 -13.38 2.02
C GLY A 61 -13.94 -12.58 1.18
N ALA A 62 -13.61 -12.39 -0.10
CA ALA A 62 -14.49 -11.80 -1.09
C ALA A 62 -14.36 -12.58 -2.40
N ASP A 63 -15.51 -12.96 -2.99
CA ASP A 63 -15.56 -13.75 -4.24
C ASP A 63 -15.52 -12.88 -5.50
N TYR A 64 -15.43 -11.56 -5.36
CA TYR A 64 -15.41 -10.60 -6.47
C TYR A 64 -14.34 -9.52 -6.27
N SER A 65 -13.74 -9.06 -7.38
CA SER A 65 -12.81 -7.91 -7.42
C SER A 65 -13.01 -7.12 -8.71
N SER A 66 -12.91 -5.80 -8.61
CA SER A 66 -12.98 -4.88 -9.74
C SER A 66 -11.62 -4.30 -10.14
N SER A 67 -10.60 -4.52 -9.32
CA SER A 67 -9.32 -3.80 -9.46
C SER A 67 -8.37 -4.39 -10.50
N SER A 68 -8.67 -5.56 -11.07
CA SER A 68 -7.79 -6.20 -12.07
C SER A 68 -8.14 -5.90 -13.53
N SER A 69 -9.40 -5.49 -13.81
CA SER A 69 -9.90 -5.39 -15.18
C SER A 69 -10.95 -4.30 -15.40
N ARG A 70 -11.19 -3.42 -14.44
CA ARG A 70 -12.32 -2.46 -14.40
C ARG A 70 -13.71 -3.09 -14.44
N LEU A 71 -13.77 -4.42 -14.41
CA LEU A 71 -15.01 -5.19 -14.39
C LEU A 71 -15.10 -5.90 -13.06
N ASN A 72 -16.30 -6.03 -12.52
CA ASN A 72 -16.54 -6.81 -11.32
C ASN A 72 -16.55 -8.30 -11.70
N LEU A 73 -15.39 -8.95 -11.60
CA LEU A 73 -15.19 -10.35 -11.94
C LEU A 73 -15.18 -11.22 -10.68
N ARG A 74 -15.66 -12.46 -10.83
CA ARG A 74 -15.48 -13.47 -9.79
C ARG A 74 -14.00 -13.76 -9.57
N TYR A 75 -13.62 -14.00 -8.34
CA TYR A 75 -12.24 -14.25 -7.91
C TYR A 75 -11.52 -15.30 -8.79
N ILE A 76 -12.20 -16.42 -9.10
CA ILE A 76 -11.65 -17.51 -9.91
C ILE A 76 -11.54 -17.18 -11.42
N GLU A 77 -12.21 -16.10 -11.87
CA GLU A 77 -12.21 -15.67 -13.28
C GLU A 77 -11.11 -14.63 -13.55
N VAL A 78 -10.50 -14.08 -12.50
CA VAL A 78 -9.41 -13.12 -12.62
C VAL A 78 -8.09 -13.86 -12.84
N PRO A 79 -7.49 -13.81 -14.04
CA PRO A 79 -6.23 -14.52 -14.32
C PRO A 79 -5.01 -13.70 -13.86
N GLN A 80 -4.95 -13.35 -12.59
CA GLN A 80 -3.86 -12.64 -11.93
C GLN A 80 -4.04 -12.74 -10.42
N SER A 81 -2.94 -12.68 -9.66
CA SER A 81 -2.99 -12.62 -8.21
C SER A 81 -3.65 -11.33 -7.74
N VAL A 82 -4.80 -11.45 -7.11
CA VAL A 82 -5.59 -10.36 -6.52
C VAL A 82 -6.08 -10.80 -5.15
N GLY A 83 -6.32 -9.84 -4.26
CA GLY A 83 -6.94 -10.14 -2.99
C GLY A 83 -7.72 -8.96 -2.44
N VAL A 84 -8.47 -9.24 -1.38
CA VAL A 84 -9.35 -8.27 -0.72
C VAL A 84 -9.16 -8.38 0.78
N VAL A 85 -8.92 -7.24 1.42
CA VAL A 85 -8.99 -7.11 2.88
C VAL A 85 -10.33 -6.48 3.21
N THR A 86 -11.20 -7.26 3.84
CA THR A 86 -12.59 -6.86 4.10
C THR A 86 -12.71 -5.94 5.31
N SER A 87 -13.78 -5.14 5.38
CA SER A 87 -14.06 -4.30 6.57
C SER A 87 -14.24 -5.15 7.84
N GLU A 88 -14.76 -6.36 7.73
CA GLU A 88 -14.91 -7.27 8.87
C GLU A 88 -13.53 -7.63 9.46
N PHE A 89 -12.56 -8.00 8.61
CA PHE A 89 -11.20 -8.26 9.05
C PHE A 89 -10.51 -7.01 9.62
N LEU A 90 -10.64 -5.85 8.94
CA LEU A 90 -10.08 -4.58 9.42
C LEU A 90 -10.60 -4.21 10.82
N ASN A 91 -11.87 -4.49 11.08
CA ASN A 91 -12.50 -4.27 12.39
C ASN A 91 -11.97 -5.24 13.45
N ASP A 92 -11.94 -6.54 13.15
CA ASP A 92 -11.51 -7.58 14.08
C ASP A 92 -10.02 -7.48 14.43
N ALA A 93 -9.20 -7.03 13.48
CA ALA A 93 -7.76 -6.83 13.67
C ALA A 93 -7.41 -5.45 14.24
N PHE A 94 -8.38 -4.55 14.47
CA PHE A 94 -8.17 -3.17 14.90
C PHE A 94 -7.15 -2.44 14.01
N ILE A 95 -7.33 -2.60 12.70
CA ILE A 95 -6.55 -1.90 11.70
C ILE A 95 -7.27 -0.60 11.36
N PHE A 96 -6.64 0.53 11.63
CA PHE A 96 -7.26 1.84 11.45
C PHE A 96 -6.74 2.56 10.19
N ASP A 97 -5.53 2.28 9.77
CA ASP A 97 -4.90 2.99 8.67
C ASP A 97 -4.34 2.07 7.56
N SER A 98 -4.05 2.70 6.43
CA SER A 98 -3.61 2.02 5.21
C SER A 98 -2.27 1.30 5.32
N ARG A 99 -1.42 1.62 6.29
CA ARG A 99 -0.12 0.94 6.46
C ARG A 99 -0.26 -0.37 7.19
N GLU A 100 -1.21 -0.44 8.12
CA GLU A 100 -1.34 -1.59 9.00
C GLU A 100 -1.87 -2.84 8.29
N PHE A 101 -2.69 -2.69 7.22
CA PHE A 101 -3.21 -3.85 6.50
C PHE A 101 -2.10 -4.68 5.83
N ALA A 102 -0.99 -4.05 5.46
CA ALA A 102 0.15 -4.72 4.84
C ALA A 102 0.78 -5.82 5.73
N LYS A 103 0.54 -5.80 7.04
CA LYS A 103 0.92 -6.90 7.94
C LYS A 103 0.27 -8.22 7.52
N PHE A 104 -0.93 -8.16 6.98
CA PHE A 104 -1.85 -9.27 6.78
C PHE A 104 -1.98 -9.69 5.31
N VAL A 105 -1.09 -9.19 4.45
CA VAL A 105 -1.05 -9.55 3.03
C VAL A 105 0.33 -10.07 2.67
N PRO A 106 0.45 -11.29 2.13
CA PRO A 106 1.75 -11.81 1.69
C PRO A 106 2.29 -10.98 0.52
N ASN A 107 3.59 -10.78 0.49
CA ASN A 107 4.30 -9.95 -0.51
C ASN A 107 3.88 -8.47 -0.55
N VAL A 108 3.20 -7.96 0.48
CA VAL A 108 2.94 -6.53 0.66
C VAL A 108 3.63 -6.05 1.92
N GLN A 109 4.43 -4.99 1.81
CA GLN A 109 5.19 -4.43 2.93
C GLN A 109 5.04 -2.90 2.90
N PRO A 110 4.80 -2.24 4.04
CA PRO A 110 4.86 -0.79 4.09
C PRO A 110 6.31 -0.32 3.95
N ARG A 111 6.52 0.77 3.23
CA ARG A 111 7.84 1.40 3.20
C ARG A 111 8.10 2.15 4.49
N ALA A 112 9.37 2.14 4.89
CA ALA A 112 9.91 2.81 6.05
C ALA A 112 9.86 4.34 6.03
N ASN A 113 9.08 4.97 5.22
CA ASN A 113 9.16 6.41 5.13
C ASN A 113 8.00 7.05 5.90
N THR A 114 8.30 7.68 7.04
CA THR A 114 7.33 8.47 7.80
C THR A 114 6.74 9.64 6.99
N HIS A 115 7.36 9.99 5.86
CA HIS A 115 6.93 11.09 5.00
C HIS A 115 5.88 10.70 3.97
N GLN A 116 5.83 9.43 3.62
CA GLN A 116 4.96 8.91 2.57
C GLN A 116 4.36 7.59 3.06
N PRO A 117 3.39 7.65 3.97
CA PRO A 117 2.89 6.47 4.70
C PRO A 117 2.26 5.41 3.81
N GLU A 118 1.85 5.74 2.60
CA GLU A 118 1.22 4.78 1.67
C GLU A 118 2.14 4.21 0.62
N ILE A 119 3.42 4.61 0.61
CA ILE A 119 4.39 3.90 -0.22
C ILE A 119 4.55 2.49 0.34
N MET A 120 4.36 1.52 -0.53
CA MET A 120 4.45 0.12 -0.19
C MET A 120 5.41 -0.58 -1.16
N TYR A 121 5.88 -1.74 -0.73
CA TYR A 121 6.50 -2.70 -1.63
C TYR A 121 5.52 -3.83 -1.87
N VAL A 122 5.27 -4.13 -3.12
CA VAL A 122 4.50 -5.30 -3.54
C VAL A 122 5.41 -6.18 -4.38
N ARG A 123 5.58 -7.44 -3.97
CA ARG A 123 6.54 -8.36 -4.60
C ARG A 123 7.97 -7.77 -4.67
N GLY A 124 8.38 -7.04 -3.61
CA GLY A 124 9.69 -6.40 -3.52
C GLY A 124 9.86 -5.13 -4.33
N LEU A 125 8.89 -4.75 -5.16
CA LEU A 125 8.93 -3.56 -5.99
C LEU A 125 8.08 -2.44 -5.36
N GLN A 126 8.62 -1.22 -5.37
CA GLN A 126 7.93 -0.07 -4.79
C GLN A 126 6.69 0.30 -5.60
N ILE A 127 5.61 0.60 -4.88
CA ILE A 127 4.43 1.30 -5.38
C ILE A 127 4.24 2.60 -4.61
N SER A 128 4.00 3.69 -5.33
CA SER A 128 3.86 5.05 -4.79
C SER A 128 2.47 5.62 -5.02
N ASN A 129 1.73 5.07 -5.98
CA ASN A 129 0.39 5.47 -6.30
C ASN A 129 -0.62 4.48 -5.74
N THR A 130 -1.60 4.99 -4.99
CA THR A 130 -2.77 4.23 -4.58
C THR A 130 -3.98 4.63 -5.42
N TYR A 131 -5.03 3.85 -5.35
CA TYR A 131 -6.29 4.11 -6.05
C TYR A 131 -7.42 4.29 -5.06
N VAL A 132 -8.39 5.12 -5.41
CA VAL A 132 -9.68 5.24 -4.74
C VAL A 132 -10.77 5.04 -5.78
N ASP A 133 -11.63 4.06 -5.57
CA ASP A 133 -12.72 3.69 -6.48
C ASP A 133 -12.25 3.45 -7.93
N GLY A 134 -11.02 2.95 -8.12
CA GLY A 134 -10.43 2.71 -9.44
C GLY A 134 -9.75 3.92 -10.09
N TYR A 135 -9.72 5.07 -9.43
CA TYR A 135 -9.02 6.27 -9.88
C TYR A 135 -7.69 6.43 -9.14
N ILE A 136 -6.60 6.68 -9.86
CA ILE A 136 -5.31 6.94 -9.21
C ILE A 136 -5.45 8.19 -8.33
N ALA A 137 -5.14 8.04 -7.05
CA ALA A 137 -5.04 9.13 -6.11
C ALA A 137 -3.58 9.62 -6.06
N PRO A 138 -3.31 10.87 -6.41
CA PRO A 138 -1.95 11.40 -6.35
C PRO A 138 -1.54 11.58 -4.90
N LEU A 139 -0.34 11.20 -4.58
CA LEU A 139 0.27 11.27 -3.27
C LEU A 139 -0.12 10.12 -2.32
N ALA A 140 0.91 9.61 -1.69
CA ALA A 140 0.83 8.61 -0.65
C ALA A 140 0.44 9.28 0.68
N VAL A 141 -0.86 9.38 0.96
CA VAL A 141 -1.41 9.90 2.20
C VAL A 141 -2.05 8.78 3.01
N ASN A 142 -2.06 8.94 4.34
CA ASN A 142 -2.67 7.93 5.20
C ASN A 142 -4.19 7.91 5.04
N ARG A 143 -4.75 6.75 4.63
CA ARG A 143 -6.19 6.54 4.44
C ARG A 143 -6.76 5.73 5.58
N ASP A 144 -7.84 6.23 6.13
CA ASP A 144 -8.49 5.63 7.30
C ASP A 144 -9.64 4.71 6.89
N ARG A 145 -9.70 3.50 7.50
CA ARG A 145 -10.77 2.52 7.26
C ARG A 145 -12.18 3.06 7.50
N GLY A 146 -12.31 4.10 8.32
CA GLY A 146 -13.61 4.72 8.62
C GLY A 146 -14.36 5.16 7.36
N LEU A 147 -13.65 5.46 6.27
CA LEU A 147 -14.20 5.94 5.00
C LEU A 147 -14.30 4.86 3.90
N TYR A 148 -13.67 3.69 4.09
CA TYR A 148 -13.57 2.65 3.06
C TYR A 148 -14.21 1.34 3.51
N ASP A 149 -14.88 0.65 2.58
CA ASP A 149 -15.52 -0.66 2.82
C ASP A 149 -14.52 -1.80 2.79
N ARG A 150 -13.50 -1.70 1.93
CA ARG A 150 -12.47 -2.71 1.76
C ARG A 150 -11.27 -2.17 1.02
N ILE A 151 -10.19 -2.92 1.08
CA ILE A 151 -8.97 -2.65 0.32
C ILE A 151 -8.78 -3.80 -0.66
N GLU A 152 -8.74 -3.50 -1.95
CA GLU A 152 -8.39 -4.47 -3.00
C GLU A 152 -6.93 -4.27 -3.41
N TYR A 153 -6.23 -5.35 -3.68
CA TYR A 153 -4.86 -5.29 -4.17
C TYR A 153 -4.67 -6.24 -5.35
N VAL A 154 -3.90 -5.78 -6.33
CA VAL A 154 -3.48 -6.55 -7.50
C VAL A 154 -1.96 -6.58 -7.49
N LYS A 155 -1.38 -7.77 -7.56
CA LYS A 155 0.07 -7.95 -7.50
C LYS A 155 0.66 -8.11 -8.90
N GLY A 156 1.70 -7.33 -9.18
CA GLY A 156 2.33 -7.23 -10.50
C GLY A 156 1.64 -6.23 -11.43
N PRO A 157 2.20 -6.00 -12.63
CA PRO A 157 1.70 -5.03 -13.60
C PRO A 157 0.22 -5.19 -13.92
N ALA A 158 -0.54 -4.09 -13.93
CA ALA A 158 -1.98 -4.07 -14.22
C ALA A 158 -2.39 -2.91 -15.15
N SER A 159 -1.44 -2.30 -15.85
CA SER A 159 -1.65 -1.06 -16.61
C SER A 159 -2.62 -1.19 -17.78
N ALA A 160 -2.67 -2.34 -18.44
CA ALA A 160 -3.57 -2.53 -19.59
C ALA A 160 -5.04 -2.27 -19.24
N ALA A 161 -5.46 -2.61 -18.01
CA ALA A 161 -6.82 -2.39 -17.55
C ALA A 161 -6.98 -1.09 -16.74
N MET A 162 -6.05 -0.84 -15.79
CA MET A 162 -6.23 0.21 -14.76
C MET A 162 -5.54 1.53 -15.12
N GLY A 163 -4.84 1.60 -16.24
CA GLY A 163 -4.07 2.76 -16.65
C GLY A 163 -2.65 2.76 -16.11
N ARG A 164 -2.03 3.93 -16.07
CA ARG A 164 -0.65 4.08 -15.57
C ARG A 164 -0.54 3.44 -14.20
N GLY A 165 0.23 2.38 -14.11
CA GLY A 165 0.43 1.62 -12.89
C GLY A 165 1.91 1.56 -12.51
N GLU A 166 2.27 0.69 -11.59
CA GLU A 166 3.62 0.47 -11.12
C GLU A 166 3.95 -1.03 -11.17
N ALA A 167 5.23 -1.35 -11.30
CA ALA A 167 5.71 -2.73 -11.53
C ALA A 167 5.28 -3.72 -10.43
N GLY A 168 5.18 -3.26 -9.18
CA GLY A 168 4.73 -4.09 -8.05
C GLY A 168 3.24 -4.41 -8.10
N GLY A 169 2.42 -3.54 -8.70
CA GLY A 169 0.97 -3.69 -8.72
C GLY A 169 0.22 -2.45 -8.29
N LEU A 170 -0.95 -2.63 -7.70
CA LEU A 170 -1.79 -1.54 -7.19
C LEU A 170 -2.52 -1.92 -5.90
N VAL A 171 -2.86 -0.90 -5.11
CA VAL A 171 -3.76 -0.96 -3.96
C VAL A 171 -4.90 0.02 -4.18
N ASN A 172 -6.15 -0.47 -4.10
CA ASN A 172 -7.36 0.29 -4.38
C ASN A 172 -8.26 0.31 -3.14
N PHE A 173 -8.55 1.49 -2.65
CA PHE A 173 -9.47 1.72 -1.53
C PHE A 173 -10.88 1.92 -2.08
N ILE A 174 -11.80 1.06 -1.69
CA ILE A 174 -13.20 1.12 -2.12
C ILE A 174 -14.01 1.91 -1.10
N SER A 175 -14.54 3.05 -1.52
CA SER A 175 -15.33 3.95 -0.66
C SER A 175 -16.59 3.29 -0.13
N LYS A 176 -17.02 3.68 1.06
CA LYS A 176 -18.31 3.27 1.64
C LYS A 176 -19.45 3.87 0.82
N SER A 177 -20.06 3.05 -0.03
CA SER A 177 -21.20 3.42 -0.88
C SER A 177 -22.52 3.05 -0.20
N PRO A 178 -23.67 3.65 -0.60
CA PRO A 178 -24.99 3.37 -0.04
C PRO A 178 -25.35 1.89 -0.07
N LEU A 179 -25.89 1.39 1.03
CA LEU A 179 -26.28 0.00 1.20
C LEU A 179 -27.70 -0.27 0.68
N SER A 180 -27.97 -1.52 0.37
CA SER A 180 -29.33 -1.98 0.00
C SER A 180 -30.31 -1.96 1.16
N THR A 181 -29.83 -1.89 2.39
CA THR A 181 -30.62 -1.87 3.64
C THR A 181 -30.23 -0.67 4.50
N ASN A 182 -31.19 -0.20 5.30
CA ASN A 182 -30.87 0.82 6.31
C ASN A 182 -29.93 0.23 7.36
N ARG A 183 -28.94 1.00 7.77
CA ARG A 183 -27.93 0.59 8.75
C ARG A 183 -27.51 1.78 9.59
N ASN A 184 -27.42 1.55 10.89
CA ASN A 184 -26.82 2.48 11.85
C ASN A 184 -25.77 1.72 12.66
N ASN A 185 -24.53 2.09 12.53
CA ASN A 185 -23.42 1.54 13.29
C ASN A 185 -22.70 2.67 14.02
N GLY A 186 -22.41 2.49 15.29
CA GLY A 186 -21.49 3.29 16.06
C GLY A 186 -20.38 2.40 16.60
N ASP A 187 -19.21 2.96 16.85
CA ASP A 187 -18.09 2.27 17.51
C ASP A 187 -17.30 3.29 18.33
N ILE A 188 -17.03 2.96 19.58
CA ILE A 188 -16.13 3.74 20.45
C ILE A 188 -15.00 2.82 20.86
N THR A 189 -13.78 3.22 20.56
CA THR A 189 -12.56 2.48 20.90
C THR A 189 -11.67 3.34 21.80
N ILE A 190 -11.18 2.75 22.88
CA ILE A 190 -10.13 3.31 23.73
C ILE A 190 -8.94 2.36 23.74
N GLY A 191 -7.75 2.88 24.00
CA GLY A 191 -6.55 2.03 23.97
C GLY A 191 -5.41 2.59 24.84
N SER A 192 -4.30 1.84 24.83
CA SER A 192 -3.05 2.34 25.40
C SER A 192 -2.59 3.62 24.68
N ASP A 193 -1.64 4.33 25.28
CA ASP A 193 -1.06 5.57 24.73
C ASP A 193 -2.10 6.67 24.49
N SER A 194 -3.01 6.86 25.45
CA SER A 194 -4.08 7.87 25.39
C SER A 194 -4.95 7.77 24.12
N PHE A 195 -5.02 6.57 23.51
CA PHE A 195 -5.76 6.37 22.27
C PHE A 195 -7.27 6.36 22.52
N TYR A 196 -7.99 7.14 21.73
CA TYR A 196 -9.44 7.06 21.62
C TYR A 196 -9.90 7.32 20.19
N ARG A 197 -10.99 6.63 19.83
CA ARG A 197 -11.58 6.68 18.50
C ARG A 197 -13.09 6.55 18.58
N ALA A 198 -13.80 7.33 17.77
CA ALA A 198 -15.22 7.21 17.56
C ALA A 198 -15.52 7.08 16.08
N GLU A 199 -16.38 6.13 15.72
CA GLU A 199 -16.86 5.93 14.35
C GLU A 199 -18.39 5.93 14.33
N PHE A 200 -18.96 6.48 13.27
CA PHE A 200 -20.38 6.39 12.97
C PHE A 200 -20.59 6.15 11.48
N ASP A 201 -21.51 5.25 11.15
CA ASP A 201 -21.78 4.84 9.77
C ASP A 201 -23.30 4.66 9.60
N HIS A 202 -23.92 5.63 8.95
CA HIS A 202 -25.34 5.67 8.68
C HIS A 202 -25.62 5.50 7.20
N SER A 203 -26.50 4.58 6.83
CA SER A 203 -26.98 4.38 5.46
C SER A 203 -28.50 4.20 5.48
N ALA A 204 -29.17 4.93 4.57
CA ALA A 204 -30.60 4.86 4.46
C ALA A 204 -31.08 5.05 2.99
N ARG A 205 -32.27 4.51 2.72
CA ARG A 205 -33.01 4.78 1.50
C ARG A 205 -33.80 6.07 1.66
N LEU A 206 -33.79 6.93 0.66
CA LEU A 206 -34.58 8.16 0.62
C LEU A 206 -35.94 7.95 0.00
N ALA A 207 -36.02 7.10 -1.03
CA ALA A 207 -37.27 6.75 -1.69
C ALA A 207 -37.79 5.41 -1.23
N ALA A 208 -39.09 5.29 -1.07
CA ALA A 208 -39.76 4.05 -0.62
C ALA A 208 -39.49 2.87 -1.58
N ASN A 209 -39.36 3.11 -2.87
CA ASN A 209 -38.99 2.12 -3.89
C ASN A 209 -37.48 1.78 -3.91
N GLY A 210 -36.67 2.41 -3.05
CA GLY A 210 -35.23 2.21 -2.97
C GLY A 210 -34.42 2.80 -4.12
N SER A 211 -35.02 3.61 -5.01
CA SER A 211 -34.33 4.21 -6.16
C SER A 211 -33.27 5.23 -5.78
N THR A 212 -33.34 5.77 -4.58
CA THR A 212 -32.35 6.69 -4.04
C THR A 212 -31.91 6.24 -2.63
N ALA A 213 -30.63 6.28 -2.40
CA ALA A 213 -30.01 5.94 -1.10
C ALA A 213 -28.79 6.80 -0.84
N TYR A 214 -28.47 6.97 0.43
CA TYR A 214 -27.24 7.65 0.85
C TYR A 214 -26.54 6.88 1.97
N ARG A 215 -25.25 7.21 2.18
CA ARG A 215 -24.46 6.75 3.31
C ARG A 215 -23.56 7.85 3.79
N ILE A 216 -23.40 7.98 5.10
CA ILE A 216 -22.56 8.99 5.74
C ILE A 216 -21.72 8.31 6.82
N PRO A 217 -20.53 7.80 6.47
CA PRO A 217 -19.53 7.40 7.46
C PRO A 217 -18.78 8.64 7.96
N LEU A 218 -18.42 8.61 9.24
CA LEU A 218 -17.55 9.59 9.88
C LEU A 218 -16.69 8.92 10.94
N PHE A 219 -15.54 9.50 11.23
CA PHE A 219 -14.66 9.04 12.30
C PHE A 219 -13.89 10.21 12.92
N TYR A 220 -13.49 10.01 14.15
CA TYR A 220 -12.52 10.82 14.90
C TYR A 220 -11.56 9.89 15.62
N GLU A 221 -10.27 10.20 15.61
CA GLU A 221 -9.21 9.45 16.27
C GLU A 221 -8.17 10.40 16.84
N GLU A 222 -7.72 10.13 18.05
CA GLU A 222 -6.62 10.85 18.69
C GLU A 222 -5.85 9.87 19.59
N GLY A 223 -4.54 10.08 19.71
CA GLY A 223 -3.71 9.27 20.58
C GLY A 223 -2.23 9.64 20.49
N ASP A 224 -1.48 9.13 21.47
CA ASP A 224 -0.03 9.28 21.50
C ASP A 224 0.64 8.09 20.81
N GLY A 225 1.88 8.26 20.40
CA GLY A 225 2.63 7.14 19.81
C GLY A 225 3.11 6.15 20.88
N PRO A 226 3.16 4.85 20.59
CA PRO A 226 3.71 3.85 21.50
C PRO A 226 5.22 4.04 21.72
N ARG A 227 5.83 4.92 20.96
CA ARG A 227 7.20 5.43 21.11
C ARG A 227 7.14 6.94 21.24
N GLY A 228 7.93 7.49 22.15
CA GLY A 228 7.98 8.94 22.37
C GLY A 228 6.74 9.55 23.02
N GLY A 229 5.67 8.78 23.26
CA GLY A 229 4.46 9.24 23.92
C GLY A 229 3.89 10.48 23.27
N LYS A 230 3.72 11.56 24.03
CA LYS A 230 3.17 12.85 23.55
C LYS A 230 3.97 13.51 22.44
N LEU A 231 5.26 13.22 22.31
CA LEU A 231 6.07 13.71 21.18
C LEU A 231 5.55 13.17 19.83
N MET A 232 4.84 12.04 19.87
CA MET A 232 4.26 11.34 18.70
C MET A 232 2.74 11.45 18.70
N HIS A 233 2.18 12.51 19.23
CA HIS A 233 0.73 12.73 19.25
C HIS A 233 0.15 12.79 17.84
N SER A 234 -0.98 12.12 17.61
CA SER A 234 -1.68 12.10 16.33
C SER A 234 -3.16 12.40 16.49
N ARG A 235 -3.72 13.07 15.50
CA ARG A 235 -5.16 13.37 15.42
C ARG A 235 -5.64 13.16 13.99
N LYS A 236 -6.76 12.45 13.84
CA LYS A 236 -7.37 12.20 12.53
C LYS A 236 -8.88 12.33 12.63
N TYR A 237 -9.50 12.87 11.63
CA TYR A 237 -10.96 12.83 11.49
C TYR A 237 -11.37 12.91 10.04
N GLY A 238 -12.56 12.43 9.73
CA GLY A 238 -13.06 12.49 8.38
C GLY A 238 -14.54 12.15 8.28
N ILE A 239 -15.09 12.52 7.14
CA ILE A 239 -16.45 12.26 6.72
C ILE A 239 -16.48 11.87 5.24
N GLY A 240 -17.34 10.89 4.87
CA GLY A 240 -17.41 10.37 3.50
C GLY A 240 -18.83 10.19 2.98
N PRO A 241 -19.63 11.27 2.76
CA PRO A 241 -20.97 11.12 2.25
C PRO A 241 -20.96 10.54 0.82
N SER A 242 -21.86 9.60 0.58
CA SER A 242 -22.11 9.00 -0.72
C SER A 242 -23.62 8.99 -1.04
N PHE A 243 -23.92 9.05 -2.33
CA PHE A 243 -25.29 9.11 -2.83
C PHE A 243 -25.43 8.22 -4.06
N ARG A 244 -26.48 7.41 -4.10
CA ARG A 244 -26.85 6.57 -5.23
C ARG A 244 -28.25 6.95 -5.71
N TRP A 245 -28.38 7.08 -7.01
CA TRP A 245 -29.64 7.29 -7.69
C TRP A 245 -29.80 6.30 -8.84
N ASP A 246 -30.73 5.37 -8.70
CA ASP A 246 -31.16 4.47 -9.76
C ASP A 246 -32.27 5.15 -10.57
N ILE A 247 -31.88 5.76 -11.69
CA ILE A 247 -32.77 6.50 -12.63
C ILE A 247 -33.49 5.48 -13.52
N GLY A 248 -34.33 4.65 -12.90
CA GLY A 248 -34.94 3.50 -13.53
C GLY A 248 -34.04 2.26 -13.55
N PRO A 249 -34.49 1.14 -14.19
CA PRO A 249 -33.83 -0.16 -14.04
C PRO A 249 -32.51 -0.31 -14.79
N LYS A 250 -32.19 0.64 -15.67
CA LYS A 250 -31.00 0.56 -16.55
C LYS A 250 -29.95 1.63 -16.28
N THR A 251 -30.24 2.61 -15.44
CA THR A 251 -29.38 3.78 -15.25
C THR A 251 -29.11 4.03 -13.79
N THR A 252 -27.83 4.14 -13.42
CA THR A 252 -27.41 4.46 -12.05
C THR A 252 -26.42 5.61 -12.06
N LEU A 253 -26.59 6.55 -11.15
CA LEU A 253 -25.60 7.55 -10.78
C LEU A 253 -25.12 7.28 -9.36
N LEU A 254 -23.82 7.09 -9.18
CA LEU A 254 -23.16 6.97 -7.88
C LEU A 254 -22.22 8.14 -7.69
N ILE A 255 -22.36 8.84 -6.55
CA ILE A 255 -21.48 9.92 -6.13
C ILE A 255 -20.86 9.55 -4.80
N ASN A 256 -19.54 9.50 -4.74
CA ASN A 256 -18.78 9.36 -3.51
C ASN A 256 -17.95 10.62 -3.27
N THR A 257 -17.97 11.14 -2.07
CA THR A 257 -17.11 12.24 -1.66
C THR A 257 -16.53 11.95 -0.28
N SER A 258 -15.35 12.46 0.00
CA SER A 258 -14.78 12.37 1.35
C SER A 258 -13.88 13.56 1.63
N TYR A 259 -13.84 13.92 2.91
CA TYR A 259 -12.85 14.80 3.48
C TYR A 259 -12.18 14.09 4.65
N ALA A 260 -10.86 14.15 4.72
CA ALA A 260 -10.09 13.64 5.85
C ALA A 260 -8.97 14.61 6.22
N TYR A 261 -8.84 14.87 7.51
CA TYR A 261 -7.70 15.54 8.11
C TYR A 261 -6.86 14.52 8.86
N ASN A 262 -5.56 14.55 8.64
CA ASN A 262 -4.61 13.73 9.37
C ASN A 262 -3.48 14.62 9.90
N GLN A 263 -3.27 14.57 11.19
CA GLN A 263 -2.08 15.07 11.86
C GLN A 263 -1.36 13.87 12.47
N SER A 264 -0.13 13.64 12.07
CA SER A 264 0.76 12.72 12.77
C SER A 264 1.84 13.54 13.44
N GLY A 265 1.79 13.59 14.75
CA GLY A 265 2.77 14.26 15.56
C GLY A 265 4.13 13.59 15.44
N GLY A 266 5.07 14.30 15.90
CA GLY A 266 6.41 13.86 16.05
C GLY A 266 7.29 14.21 14.91
N PRO A 267 8.26 14.93 15.32
CA PRO A 267 9.41 15.23 14.53
C PRO A 267 10.44 14.13 14.64
N VAL A 268 10.08 12.89 14.53
CA VAL A 268 10.96 11.85 15.01
C VAL A 268 11.88 11.36 13.93
N GLY A 269 13.16 11.58 14.17
CA GLY A 269 14.18 10.70 13.71
C GLY A 269 14.07 9.37 14.48
N GLU A 270 13.64 8.31 13.85
CA GLU A 270 13.72 6.99 14.45
C GLU A 270 15.18 6.57 14.54
N ALA A 271 15.62 6.20 15.73
CA ALA A 271 17.01 5.75 15.90
C ALA A 271 17.18 4.34 15.34
N TYR A 272 17.77 4.23 14.18
CA TYR A 272 18.15 2.95 13.56
C TYR A 272 19.24 2.18 14.32
N TRP A 273 19.79 2.82 15.30
CA TRP A 273 20.95 2.42 16.05
C TRP A 273 20.67 1.29 17.05
N GLN A 274 19.44 0.81 17.11
CA GLN A 274 19.01 -0.11 18.15
C GLN A 274 19.47 -1.55 17.95
N ASN A 275 20.09 -1.88 16.82
CA ASN A 275 20.61 -3.22 16.62
C ASN A 275 22.13 -3.21 16.61
N ASN A 276 22.73 -3.54 17.74
CA ASN A 276 24.17 -3.64 17.91
C ASN A 276 24.85 -4.55 16.86
N GLU A 277 24.15 -5.55 16.34
CA GLU A 277 24.64 -6.42 15.27
C GLU A 277 24.74 -5.69 13.93
N GLN A 278 23.80 -4.83 13.65
CA GLN A 278 23.76 -4.06 12.40
C GLN A 278 24.92 -3.07 12.30
N PHE A 279 25.22 -2.39 13.39
CA PHE A 279 26.34 -1.47 13.47
C PHE A 279 27.69 -2.20 13.41
N ARG A 280 27.81 -3.33 14.11
CA ARG A 280 29.02 -4.19 14.06
C ARG A 280 29.30 -4.68 12.64
N LEU A 281 28.26 -5.01 11.88
CA LEU A 281 28.40 -5.42 10.49
C LEU A 281 28.92 -4.28 9.61
N GLN A 282 28.43 -3.06 9.78
CA GLN A 282 28.91 -1.89 9.04
C GLN A 282 30.38 -1.56 9.32
N VAL A 283 30.81 -1.70 10.57
CA VAL A 283 32.22 -1.53 10.95
C VAL A 283 33.08 -2.65 10.34
N SER A 284 32.62 -3.89 10.38
CA SER A 284 33.34 -5.05 9.82
C SER A 284 33.47 -5.01 8.29
N LEU A 285 32.55 -4.35 7.61
CA LEU A 285 32.55 -4.19 6.16
C LEU A 285 33.36 -2.94 5.69
N GLY A 286 33.98 -2.20 6.61
CA GLY A 286 34.78 -1.02 6.27
C GLY A 286 33.97 0.18 5.80
N GLN A 287 32.64 0.13 5.91
CA GLN A 287 31.73 1.20 5.51
C GLN A 287 31.72 2.37 6.50
N ILE A 288 32.14 2.11 7.74
CA ILE A 288 32.38 3.12 8.77
C ILE A 288 33.86 3.10 9.08
N ASN A 289 34.53 4.27 8.96
CA ASN A 289 35.94 4.39 9.28
C ASN A 289 36.20 4.04 10.76
N PRO A 290 36.94 2.97 11.07
CA PRO A 290 37.18 2.56 12.46
C PRO A 290 38.06 3.56 13.26
N ASN A 291 38.74 4.50 12.58
CA ASN A 291 39.57 5.54 13.18
C ASN A 291 38.78 6.79 13.62
N VAL A 292 37.55 6.95 13.16
CA VAL A 292 36.60 7.85 13.80
C VAL A 292 36.11 7.07 15.01
N ASN A 293 36.34 7.52 16.22
CA ASN A 293 35.97 6.89 17.49
C ASN A 293 34.47 6.59 17.65
N TRP A 294 33.99 5.65 16.86
CA TRP A 294 32.58 5.47 16.45
C TRP A 294 31.90 4.30 17.12
N ASN A 295 32.43 3.74 18.19
CA ASN A 295 31.76 2.65 18.85
C ASN A 295 31.09 3.09 20.16
N PRO A 296 29.97 3.84 20.12
CA PRO A 296 29.17 4.12 21.31
C PRO A 296 28.54 2.85 21.87
N PHE A 297 28.57 1.76 21.12
CA PHE A 297 27.88 0.51 21.43
C PHE A 297 28.83 -0.64 21.81
N ARG A 298 30.10 -0.36 22.07
CA ARG A 298 30.99 -1.29 22.76
C ARG A 298 30.65 -1.28 24.26
N GLY A 299 29.77 -2.20 24.64
CA GLY A 299 29.32 -2.36 26.00
C GLY A 299 27.80 -2.31 26.12
N ASP A 300 27.29 -2.49 27.28
CA ASP A 300 25.91 -2.71 27.65
C ASP A 300 24.99 -1.46 27.54
N ALA A 301 25.38 -0.43 26.78
CA ALA A 301 24.61 0.78 26.60
C ALA A 301 23.46 0.54 25.61
N TYR A 302 22.37 0.04 26.13
CA TYR A 302 21.12 -0.20 25.43
C TYR A 302 20.32 1.09 25.30
N ILE A 303 19.99 1.51 24.07
CA ILE A 303 19.03 2.58 23.83
C ILE A 303 17.62 1.98 23.97
N PRO A 304 16.79 2.45 24.91
CA PRO A 304 15.43 1.97 25.05
C PRO A 304 14.66 2.05 23.72
N LYS A 305 13.92 1.01 23.39
CA LYS A 305 13.15 0.91 22.13
C LYS A 305 12.06 1.97 21.99
N GLU A 306 11.64 2.58 23.08
CA GLU A 306 10.69 3.67 23.15
C GLU A 306 11.33 5.04 22.86
N ARG A 307 12.66 5.13 22.83
CA ARG A 307 13.36 6.40 22.67
C ARG A 307 13.24 6.95 21.27
N VAL A 308 13.02 8.24 21.20
CA VAL A 308 12.92 9.05 19.97
C VAL A 308 13.82 10.28 20.10
N PHE A 309 14.19 10.89 18.98
CA PHE A 309 15.01 12.09 18.94
C PHE A 309 14.28 13.21 18.19
N GLY A 310 14.48 14.44 18.63
CA GLY A 310 13.80 15.62 18.16
C GLY A 310 12.98 16.26 19.28
N TRP A 311 12.14 17.19 18.94
CA TRP A 311 11.33 17.97 19.88
C TRP A 311 9.85 17.93 19.49
N ALA A 312 8.96 18.21 20.43
CA ALA A 312 7.53 18.27 20.15
C ALA A 312 7.22 19.30 19.05
N GLY A 313 6.27 18.98 18.20
CA GLY A 313 5.77 19.85 17.14
C GLY A 313 4.61 19.18 16.39
N ARG A 314 3.97 19.90 15.46
CA ARG A 314 2.80 19.40 14.72
C ARG A 314 3.08 18.20 13.86
N GLY A 315 4.33 18.02 13.42
CA GLY A 315 4.73 16.91 12.58
C GLY A 315 4.21 17.05 11.16
N ARG A 316 3.42 16.11 10.71
CA ARG A 316 2.78 16.10 9.40
C ARG A 316 1.31 16.41 9.53
N GLU A 317 0.84 17.38 8.76
CA GLU A 317 -0.57 17.70 8.61
C GLU A 317 -0.98 17.49 7.16
N SER A 318 -2.14 16.89 6.92
CA SER A 318 -2.69 16.74 5.58
C SER A 318 -4.21 16.88 5.55
N ASP A 319 -4.70 17.67 4.60
CA ASP A 319 -6.08 17.78 4.20
C ASP A 319 -6.29 17.06 2.88
N ILE A 320 -7.23 16.12 2.85
CA ILE A 320 -7.49 15.27 1.71
C ILE A 320 -8.96 15.38 1.36
N THR A 321 -9.27 15.85 0.15
CA THR A 321 -10.62 15.86 -0.39
C THR A 321 -10.68 14.96 -1.61
N THR A 322 -11.65 14.06 -1.66
CA THR A 322 -11.92 13.24 -2.84
C THR A 322 -13.37 13.40 -3.26
N LEU A 323 -13.60 13.41 -4.57
CA LEU A 323 -14.92 13.38 -5.19
C LEU A 323 -14.86 12.43 -6.36
N SER A 324 -15.81 11.50 -6.46
CA SER A 324 -16.04 10.72 -7.68
C SER A 324 -17.54 10.69 -8.02
N ALA A 325 -17.84 10.76 -9.30
CA ALA A 325 -19.20 10.58 -9.82
C ALA A 325 -19.13 9.60 -10.98
N VAL A 326 -19.91 8.53 -10.90
CA VAL A 326 -19.95 7.46 -11.89
C VAL A 326 -21.36 7.25 -12.37
N PHE A 327 -21.56 7.47 -13.66
CA PHE A 327 -22.78 7.20 -14.37
C PHE A 327 -22.67 5.88 -15.13
N THR A 328 -23.64 4.99 -14.99
CA THR A 328 -23.73 3.73 -15.74
C THR A 328 -25.09 3.63 -16.42
N HIS A 329 -25.07 3.16 -17.67
CA HIS A 329 -26.30 2.93 -18.42
C HIS A 329 -26.22 1.64 -19.23
N LYS A 330 -27.30 0.84 -19.17
CA LYS A 330 -27.49 -0.36 -20.01
C LYS A 330 -28.46 -0.03 -21.16
N PHE A 331 -27.96 0.05 -22.36
CA PHE A 331 -28.81 0.19 -23.55
C PHE A 331 -29.58 -1.09 -23.81
N SER A 332 -28.92 -2.23 -23.69
CA SER A 332 -29.48 -3.56 -23.87
C SER A 332 -28.79 -4.55 -22.92
N ASP A 333 -29.15 -5.83 -22.97
CA ASP A 333 -28.44 -6.90 -22.22
C ASP A 333 -27.02 -7.12 -22.72
N SER A 334 -26.71 -6.65 -23.92
CA SER A 334 -25.39 -6.80 -24.54
C SER A 334 -24.55 -5.51 -24.47
N LEU A 335 -25.15 -4.32 -24.39
CA LEU A 335 -24.45 -3.05 -24.50
C LEU A 335 -24.62 -2.20 -23.26
N SER A 336 -23.51 -1.89 -22.61
CA SER A 336 -23.46 -1.02 -21.43
C SER A 336 -22.35 0.01 -21.55
N ILE A 337 -22.56 1.17 -20.93
CA ILE A 337 -21.55 2.22 -20.80
C ILE A 337 -21.35 2.60 -19.35
N ARG A 338 -20.14 3.07 -19.05
CA ARG A 338 -19.80 3.75 -17.81
C ARG A 338 -19.03 5.02 -18.12
N GLN A 339 -19.43 6.11 -17.50
CA GLN A 339 -18.73 7.39 -17.55
C GLN A 339 -18.44 7.83 -16.13
N GLY A 340 -17.20 8.18 -15.83
CA GLY A 340 -16.80 8.59 -14.50
C GLY A 340 -15.90 9.83 -14.52
N VAL A 341 -16.02 10.62 -13.46
CA VAL A 341 -15.11 11.73 -13.15
C VAL A 341 -14.68 11.61 -11.70
N ALA A 342 -13.39 11.86 -11.45
CA ALA A 342 -12.86 11.94 -10.09
C ALA A 342 -11.98 13.18 -9.95
N ARG A 343 -12.08 13.82 -8.78
CA ARG A 343 -11.20 14.90 -8.36
C ARG A 343 -10.60 14.57 -7.00
N ASN A 344 -9.28 14.78 -6.88
CA ASN A 344 -8.55 14.66 -5.63
C ASN A 344 -7.79 15.95 -5.39
N ASP A 345 -7.94 16.53 -4.20
CA ASP A 345 -7.21 17.68 -3.72
C ASP A 345 -6.51 17.28 -2.42
N VAL A 346 -5.19 17.46 -2.36
CA VAL A 346 -4.36 17.15 -1.20
C VAL A 346 -3.49 18.34 -0.87
N LYS A 347 -3.57 18.80 0.37
CA LYS A 347 -2.64 19.76 0.95
C LYS A 347 -1.89 19.07 2.07
N GLU A 348 -0.59 19.18 2.06
CA GLU A 348 0.28 18.55 3.03
C GLU A 348 1.35 19.51 3.50
N GLU A 349 1.52 19.60 4.79
CA GLU A 349 2.64 20.26 5.44
C GLU A 349 3.37 19.26 6.33
N LEU A 350 4.67 19.10 6.09
CA LEU A 350 5.53 18.22 6.85
C LEU A 350 6.60 19.05 7.58
N ARG A 351 6.60 18.96 8.91
CA ARG A 351 7.58 19.55 9.80
C ARG A 351 8.21 18.47 10.64
N ARG A 352 9.45 18.07 10.35
CA ARG A 352 10.07 16.93 11.00
C ARG A 352 11.54 17.12 11.28
N PHE A 353 12.05 16.30 12.18
CA PHE A 353 13.49 16.13 12.40
C PHE A 353 13.98 14.87 11.67
N ALA A 354 15.07 15.00 10.94
CA ALA A 354 15.80 13.90 10.36
C ALA A 354 17.10 13.71 11.13
N LEU A 355 17.41 12.47 11.50
CA LEU A 355 18.67 12.17 12.15
C LEU A 355 19.79 12.08 11.14
N SER A 356 20.95 12.64 11.50
CA SER A 356 22.18 12.33 10.81
C SER A 356 22.51 10.85 11.06
N PRO A 357 22.97 10.12 10.04
CA PRO A 357 23.46 8.75 10.26
C PRO A 357 24.73 8.73 11.14
N THR A 358 25.24 9.90 11.52
CA THR A 358 26.48 10.04 12.27
C THR A 358 26.21 10.59 13.68
N ALA A 359 26.71 9.91 14.72
CA ALA A 359 26.80 10.44 16.08
C ALA A 359 28.25 10.88 16.35
N LEU A 360 28.46 12.00 16.97
CA LEU A 360 29.76 12.51 17.34
C LEU A 360 29.96 12.35 18.86
N ARG A 361 31.20 12.13 19.32
CA ARG A 361 31.47 12.14 20.75
C ARG A 361 31.06 13.48 21.35
N ASN A 362 30.33 13.46 22.45
CA ASN A 362 29.93 14.67 23.14
C ASN A 362 31.16 15.39 23.72
N PRO A 363 31.49 16.65 23.29
CA PRO A 363 32.65 17.34 23.82
C PRO A 363 32.54 17.73 25.31
N LYS A 364 31.31 17.73 25.84
CA LYS A 364 31.04 18.07 27.26
C LYS A 364 30.99 16.83 28.17
N ASP A 365 30.78 15.65 27.59
CA ASP A 365 30.71 14.39 28.31
C ASP A 365 31.28 13.27 27.41
N THR A 366 32.47 12.84 27.73
CA THR A 366 33.20 11.81 26.94
C THR A 366 32.58 10.42 27.02
N THR A 367 31.58 10.21 27.87
CA THR A 367 30.82 8.97 28.00
C THR A 367 29.55 8.98 27.16
N ASP A 368 29.19 10.13 26.55
CA ASP A 368 28.00 10.34 25.76
C ASP A 368 28.32 10.67 24.29
N TYR A 369 27.31 10.62 23.45
CA TYR A 369 27.38 10.95 22.02
C TYR A 369 26.28 11.93 21.63
N LEU A 370 26.55 12.78 20.66
CA LEU A 370 25.59 13.69 20.07
C LEU A 370 25.09 13.14 18.75
N VAL A 371 23.81 12.94 18.63
CA VAL A 371 23.14 12.65 17.36
C VAL A 371 22.84 13.97 16.67
N GLY A 372 23.40 14.14 15.47
CA GLY A 372 23.10 15.31 14.63
C GLY A 372 21.63 15.25 14.16
N ILE A 373 20.98 16.41 14.21
CA ILE A 373 19.56 16.55 13.85
C ILE A 373 19.42 17.66 12.82
N SER A 374 18.66 17.40 11.76
CA SER A 374 18.23 18.41 10.81
C SER A 374 16.73 18.58 10.90
N PHE A 375 16.25 19.80 10.82
CA PHE A 375 14.84 20.12 10.68
C PHE A 375 14.47 20.22 9.21
N LEU A 376 13.48 19.49 8.77
CA LEU A 376 12.92 19.52 7.42
C LEU A 376 11.52 20.15 7.48
N HIS A 377 11.30 21.13 6.60
CA HIS A 377 9.98 21.68 6.32
C HIS A 377 9.65 21.44 4.85
N GLU A 378 8.52 20.81 4.59
CA GLU A 378 8.04 20.55 3.24
C GLU A 378 6.56 20.90 3.16
N PHE A 379 6.17 21.60 2.11
CA PHE A 379 4.80 21.91 1.76
C PHE A 379 4.51 21.32 0.38
N ARG A 380 3.37 20.64 0.25
CA ARG A 380 2.86 20.10 -1.00
C ARG A 380 1.39 20.40 -1.17
N GLU A 381 1.02 20.84 -2.36
CA GLU A 381 -0.37 20.96 -2.76
C GLU A 381 -0.53 20.26 -4.12
N ILE A 382 -1.41 19.26 -4.17
CA ILE A 382 -1.66 18.47 -5.37
C ILE A 382 -3.16 18.47 -5.64
N ASP A 383 -3.54 18.89 -6.82
CA ASP A 383 -4.88 18.71 -7.33
C ASP A 383 -4.86 17.85 -8.60
N SER A 384 -5.82 16.94 -8.74
CA SER A 384 -5.95 16.14 -9.95
C SER A 384 -7.41 15.90 -10.33
N THR A 385 -7.70 16.02 -11.61
CA THR A 385 -8.98 15.65 -12.20
C THR A 385 -8.76 14.54 -13.21
N ARG A 386 -9.61 13.51 -13.14
CA ARG A 386 -9.59 12.35 -14.02
C ARG A 386 -10.96 12.11 -14.59
N ILE A 387 -11.02 11.81 -15.88
CA ILE A 387 -12.23 11.45 -16.59
C ILE A 387 -11.99 10.09 -17.22
N GLN A 388 -12.91 9.15 -17.04
CA GLN A 388 -12.82 7.80 -17.59
C GLN A 388 -14.14 7.44 -18.26
N GLY A 389 -14.06 6.81 -19.43
CA GLY A 389 -15.22 6.26 -20.13
C GLY A 389 -14.97 4.84 -20.58
N ASP A 390 -15.95 3.97 -20.43
CA ASP A 390 -15.90 2.57 -20.82
C ASP A 390 -17.18 2.16 -21.57
N VAL A 391 -17.01 1.32 -22.56
CA VAL A 391 -18.09 0.64 -23.28
C VAL A 391 -17.86 -0.85 -23.19
N ILE A 392 -18.89 -1.59 -22.82
CA ILE A 392 -18.88 -3.06 -22.80
C ILE A 392 -19.89 -3.57 -23.80
N TYR A 393 -19.46 -4.53 -24.61
CA TYR A 393 -20.32 -5.30 -25.49
C TYR A 393 -20.18 -6.80 -25.21
N ASP A 394 -21.27 -7.41 -24.75
CA ASP A 394 -21.38 -8.85 -24.46
C ASP A 394 -22.06 -9.56 -25.63
N LEU A 395 -21.42 -10.57 -26.18
CA LEU A 395 -21.94 -11.42 -27.25
C LEU A 395 -21.97 -12.89 -26.79
N LYS A 396 -23.12 -13.52 -26.89
CA LYS A 396 -23.26 -14.96 -26.71
C LYS A 396 -23.43 -15.63 -28.06
N ALA A 397 -22.59 -16.61 -28.33
CA ALA A 397 -22.62 -17.40 -29.59
C ALA A 397 -22.59 -18.90 -29.23
N GLY A 398 -23.77 -19.53 -29.17
CA GLY A 398 -23.91 -20.91 -28.73
C GLY A 398 -23.41 -21.12 -27.29
N SER A 399 -22.43 -21.98 -27.10
CA SER A 399 -21.80 -22.29 -25.81
C SER A 399 -20.65 -21.36 -25.43
N THR A 400 -20.39 -20.31 -26.24
CA THR A 400 -19.30 -19.36 -26.02
C THR A 400 -19.84 -18.00 -25.60
N ASN A 401 -19.08 -17.31 -24.74
CA ASN A 401 -19.37 -15.94 -24.36
C ASN A 401 -18.18 -15.06 -24.73
N HIS A 402 -18.43 -13.92 -25.32
CA HIS A 402 -17.43 -12.96 -25.75
C HIS A 402 -17.76 -11.62 -25.16
N GLN A 403 -16.79 -10.97 -24.54
CA GLN A 403 -16.94 -9.63 -23.99
C GLN A 403 -15.85 -8.73 -24.56
N PHE A 404 -16.26 -7.61 -25.10
CA PHE A 404 -15.40 -6.56 -25.61
C PHE A 404 -15.53 -5.34 -24.70
N LEU A 405 -14.41 -4.88 -24.19
CA LEU A 405 -14.32 -3.64 -23.41
C LEU A 405 -13.42 -2.68 -24.17
N ALA A 406 -13.89 -1.46 -24.39
CA ALA A 406 -13.09 -0.36 -24.90
C ALA A 406 -13.28 0.85 -24.00
N GLY A 407 -12.24 1.65 -23.83
CA GLY A 407 -12.33 2.81 -22.98
C GLY A 407 -11.21 3.82 -23.17
N TYR A 408 -11.35 4.91 -22.42
CA TYR A 408 -10.38 6.00 -22.41
C TYR A 408 -10.23 6.60 -21.00
N ASP A 409 -9.08 7.26 -20.80
CA ASP A 409 -8.76 8.02 -19.60
C ASP A 409 -8.16 9.38 -19.97
N VAL A 410 -8.58 10.42 -19.28
CA VAL A 410 -7.96 11.75 -19.32
C VAL A 410 -7.55 12.14 -17.93
N VAL A 411 -6.35 12.67 -17.77
CA VAL A 411 -5.85 13.19 -16.50
C VAL A 411 -5.27 14.58 -16.66
N ARG A 412 -5.55 15.43 -15.68
CA ARG A 412 -4.88 16.72 -15.48
C ARG A 412 -4.54 16.83 -14.00
N ALA A 413 -3.30 17.16 -13.68
CA ALA A 413 -2.92 17.39 -12.31
C ALA A 413 -1.93 18.54 -12.19
N HIS A 414 -1.97 19.21 -11.04
CA HIS A 414 -1.01 20.23 -10.64
C HIS A 414 -0.34 19.80 -9.35
N ASN A 415 0.92 20.15 -9.20
CA ASN A 415 1.71 19.89 -8.01
C ASN A 415 2.52 21.13 -7.68
N ASP A 416 2.33 21.67 -6.48
CA ASP A 416 3.13 22.75 -5.92
C ASP A 416 3.93 22.17 -4.74
N THR A 417 5.26 22.25 -4.81
CA THR A 417 6.14 21.68 -3.79
C THR A 417 7.20 22.69 -3.39
N ARG A 418 7.33 22.89 -2.07
CA ARG A 418 8.41 23.65 -1.44
C ARG A 418 9.04 22.80 -0.36
N SER A 419 10.36 22.72 -0.33
CA SER A 419 11.06 22.06 0.75
C SER A 419 12.37 22.72 1.08
N GLY A 420 12.71 22.70 2.37
CA GLY A 420 13.96 23.21 2.89
C GLY A 420 14.39 22.43 4.12
N GLN A 421 15.68 22.50 4.42
CA GLN A 421 16.27 21.80 5.55
C GLN A 421 17.22 22.70 6.30
N GLN A 422 17.17 22.67 7.63
CA GLN A 422 18.10 23.34 8.53
C GLN A 422 18.82 22.29 9.35
N GLY A 423 20.15 22.24 9.21
CA GLY A 423 21.01 21.40 10.06
C GLY A 423 21.55 22.15 11.29
N GLY A 424 22.46 21.51 11.98
CA GLY A 424 23.19 22.11 13.11
C GLY A 424 22.54 21.89 14.50
N LEU A 425 21.43 21.15 14.55
CA LEU A 425 20.85 20.72 15.82
C LEU A 425 21.48 19.39 16.28
N SER A 426 21.46 19.12 17.58
CA SER A 426 21.92 17.84 18.11
C SER A 426 21.27 17.54 19.45
N GLN A 427 21.19 16.26 19.77
CA GLN A 427 20.76 15.76 21.09
C GLN A 427 21.70 14.68 21.58
N SER A 428 21.81 14.52 22.91
CA SER A 428 22.49 13.40 23.54
C SER A 428 21.84 12.08 23.13
N LEU A 429 22.66 11.08 22.82
CA LEU A 429 22.19 9.75 22.48
C LEU A 429 21.58 9.04 23.71
N TYR A 430 22.22 9.22 24.87
CA TYR A 430 21.82 8.54 26.12
C TYR A 430 20.87 9.38 26.98
N HIS A 431 21.00 10.71 26.92
CA HIS A 431 20.25 11.65 27.74
C HIS A 431 19.64 12.77 26.89
N PRO A 432 18.71 12.45 25.94
CA PRO A 432 18.15 13.46 25.07
C PRO A 432 17.36 14.50 25.88
N ASP A 433 17.68 15.77 25.64
CA ASP A 433 16.94 16.90 26.18
C ASP A 433 15.82 17.29 25.18
N TYR A 434 14.58 17.19 25.64
CA TYR A 434 13.39 17.53 24.85
C TYR A 434 12.94 18.98 25.02
N THR A 435 13.70 19.79 25.77
CA THR A 435 13.48 21.22 25.83
C THR A 435 13.88 21.86 24.48
N LEU A 436 12.96 22.66 23.93
CA LEU A 436 13.24 23.33 22.65
C LEU A 436 14.52 24.19 22.72
N PRO A 437 15.41 24.11 21.74
CA PRO A 437 16.55 25.01 21.64
C PRO A 437 16.11 26.49 21.63
N ALA A 438 16.87 27.35 22.28
CA ALA A 438 16.56 28.77 22.35
C ALA A 438 16.42 29.38 20.93
N GLY A 439 15.32 30.09 20.71
CA GLY A 439 15.03 30.73 19.42
C GLY A 439 14.54 29.78 18.30
N PHE A 440 14.33 28.50 18.61
CA PHE A 440 13.83 27.52 17.65
C PHE A 440 12.43 27.03 18.06
N ASN A 441 11.47 27.16 17.13
CA ASN A 441 10.13 26.59 17.31
C ASN A 441 9.77 25.82 16.02
N PRO A 442 9.62 24.49 16.08
CA PRO A 442 9.36 23.66 14.90
C PRO A 442 8.05 24.01 14.20
N ASP A 443 7.08 24.58 14.91
CA ASP A 443 5.77 24.92 14.33
C ASP A 443 5.78 26.23 13.53
N THR A 444 6.74 27.10 13.76
CA THR A 444 6.82 28.41 13.12
C THR A 444 8.11 28.62 12.32
N PHE A 445 9.13 27.82 12.58
CA PHE A 445 10.42 27.94 11.88
C PHE A 445 10.29 27.50 10.42
N VAL A 446 10.75 28.34 9.51
CA VAL A 446 10.79 28.07 8.07
C VAL A 446 12.25 28.13 7.59
N PRO A 447 12.86 27.00 7.19
CA PRO A 447 14.20 27.02 6.63
C PRO A 447 14.21 27.66 5.24
N VAL A 448 15.38 28.04 4.76
CA VAL A 448 15.52 28.44 3.37
C VAL A 448 15.14 27.28 2.45
N TYR A 449 14.18 27.51 1.57
CA TYR A 449 13.75 26.49 0.64
C TYR A 449 14.85 26.18 -0.39
N THR A 450 15.22 24.91 -0.43
CA THR A 450 16.14 24.33 -1.44
C THR A 450 15.40 23.83 -2.67
N THR A 451 14.13 23.50 -2.52
CA THR A 451 13.20 23.15 -3.60
C THR A 451 12.01 24.11 -3.56
N ASP A 452 11.68 24.70 -4.71
CA ASP A 452 10.47 25.50 -4.91
C ASP A 452 10.02 25.32 -6.36
N SER A 453 9.02 24.49 -6.59
CA SER A 453 8.62 24.07 -7.92
C SER A 453 7.11 23.95 -8.08
N LYS A 454 6.62 24.23 -9.30
CA LYS A 454 5.25 24.05 -9.71
C LYS A 454 5.18 23.16 -10.96
N GLY A 455 4.56 22.00 -10.82
CA GLY A 455 4.37 21.03 -11.91
C GLY A 455 2.95 21.05 -12.46
N LYS A 456 2.83 20.81 -13.76
CA LYS A 456 1.57 20.50 -14.43
C LYS A 456 1.76 19.19 -15.17
N SER A 457 0.85 18.25 -14.99
CA SER A 457 0.84 17.00 -15.74
C SER A 457 -0.48 16.80 -16.47
N HIS A 458 -0.39 16.21 -17.64
CA HIS A 458 -1.54 15.82 -18.43
C HIS A 458 -1.31 14.43 -19.01
N GLY A 459 -2.39 13.74 -19.29
CA GLY A 459 -2.33 12.43 -19.93
C GLY A 459 -3.64 12.07 -20.58
N PHE A 460 -3.53 11.33 -21.68
CA PHE A 460 -4.64 10.70 -22.38
C PHE A 460 -4.26 9.27 -22.68
N GLY A 461 -5.13 8.33 -22.32
CA GLY A 461 -4.96 6.92 -22.64
C GLY A 461 -6.22 6.32 -23.23
N TYR A 462 -6.06 5.32 -24.08
CA TYR A 462 -7.16 4.52 -24.59
C TYR A 462 -6.75 3.04 -24.62
N PHE A 463 -7.72 2.17 -24.46
CA PHE A 463 -7.47 0.75 -24.34
C PHE A 463 -8.61 -0.08 -24.91
N GLY A 464 -8.27 -1.32 -25.24
CA GLY A 464 -9.22 -2.34 -25.64
C GLY A 464 -8.91 -3.65 -24.93
N GLN A 465 -9.95 -4.41 -24.60
CA GLN A 465 -9.83 -5.75 -24.04
C GLN A 465 -10.88 -6.66 -24.64
N TYR A 466 -10.46 -7.82 -25.04
CA TYR A 466 -11.31 -8.95 -25.37
C TYR A 466 -11.20 -10.01 -24.30
N SER A 467 -12.33 -10.58 -23.87
CA SER A 467 -12.41 -11.74 -22.98
C SER A 467 -13.36 -12.75 -23.57
N GLY A 468 -12.83 -13.92 -23.92
CA GLY A 468 -13.59 -15.04 -24.49
C GLY A 468 -13.70 -16.18 -23.49
N SER A 469 -14.87 -16.81 -23.43
CA SER A 469 -15.14 -17.98 -22.59
C SER A 469 -15.73 -19.09 -23.48
N PHE A 470 -15.11 -20.26 -23.45
CA PHE A 470 -15.37 -21.38 -24.33
C PHE A 470 -15.67 -22.66 -23.54
N PHE A 471 -16.27 -23.64 -24.20
CA PHE A 471 -16.57 -24.96 -23.63
C PHE A 471 -17.35 -24.88 -22.31
N ASN A 472 -18.48 -24.15 -22.33
CA ASN A 472 -19.30 -23.91 -21.15
C ASN A 472 -18.51 -23.25 -19.99
N ASN A 473 -17.74 -22.23 -20.29
CA ASN A 473 -16.89 -21.47 -19.38
C ASN A 473 -15.70 -22.25 -18.79
N LYS A 474 -15.29 -23.39 -19.37
CA LYS A 474 -14.11 -24.11 -18.90
C LYS A 474 -12.80 -23.50 -19.37
N LEU A 475 -12.76 -22.91 -20.55
CA LEU A 475 -11.58 -22.25 -21.09
C LEU A 475 -11.84 -20.74 -21.20
N GLY A 476 -11.02 -19.93 -20.56
CA GLY A 476 -11.02 -18.47 -20.68
C GLY A 476 -9.78 -17.98 -21.42
N VAL A 477 -9.94 -17.02 -22.31
CA VAL A 477 -8.85 -16.31 -23.00
C VAL A 477 -9.09 -14.82 -22.89
N MET A 478 -8.05 -14.06 -22.56
CA MET A 478 -8.11 -12.60 -22.53
C MET A 478 -6.93 -12.02 -23.31
N TYR A 479 -7.22 -10.98 -24.08
CA TYR A 479 -6.22 -10.11 -24.69
C TYR A 479 -6.62 -8.67 -24.47
N GLY A 480 -5.71 -7.88 -23.92
CA GLY A 480 -5.88 -6.44 -23.71
C GLY A 480 -4.67 -5.67 -24.20
N TRP A 481 -4.88 -4.45 -24.58
CA TRP A 481 -3.82 -3.50 -24.95
C TRP A 481 -4.20 -2.09 -24.51
N ARG A 482 -3.20 -1.28 -24.28
CA ARG A 482 -3.40 0.12 -23.91
C ARG A 482 -2.30 0.98 -24.53
N LYS A 483 -2.68 2.18 -24.98
CA LYS A 483 -1.75 3.23 -25.37
C LYS A 483 -2.01 4.48 -24.53
N ASP A 484 -0.95 5.05 -23.96
CA ASP A 484 -1.00 6.30 -23.21
C ASP A 484 -0.05 7.32 -23.85
N LYS A 485 -0.48 8.58 -23.83
CA LYS A 485 0.35 9.74 -24.06
C LYS A 485 0.31 10.62 -22.83
N SER A 486 1.45 11.04 -22.32
CA SER A 486 1.51 11.88 -21.13
C SER A 486 2.70 12.84 -21.17
N GLY A 487 2.47 14.02 -20.58
CA GLY A 487 3.48 15.05 -20.46
C GLY A 487 3.49 15.68 -19.08
N VAL A 488 4.65 16.18 -18.68
CA VAL A 488 4.85 16.96 -17.46
C VAL A 488 5.68 18.20 -17.77
N GLU A 489 5.21 19.32 -17.27
CA GLU A 489 5.91 20.61 -17.29
C GLU A 489 6.20 21.01 -15.84
N THR A 490 7.42 21.40 -15.53
CA THR A 490 7.79 21.86 -14.18
C THR A 490 8.51 23.21 -14.24
N LEU A 491 7.97 24.20 -13.53
CA LEU A 491 8.61 25.47 -13.27
C LEU A 491 9.39 25.38 -11.97
N ASN A 492 10.70 25.56 -12.04
CA ASN A 492 11.53 25.80 -10.86
C ASN A 492 11.51 27.31 -10.56
N ARG A 493 10.81 27.70 -9.48
CA ARG A 493 10.63 29.12 -9.13
C ARG A 493 11.90 29.78 -8.57
N ARG A 494 12.88 29.00 -8.11
CA ARG A 494 14.16 29.52 -7.61
C ARG A 494 15.05 29.98 -8.74
N THR A 495 15.03 29.30 -9.87
CA THR A 495 15.85 29.63 -11.05
C THR A 495 15.06 30.27 -12.18
N ASN A 496 13.73 30.37 -12.01
CA ASN A 496 12.76 30.72 -13.04
C ASN A 496 12.91 29.85 -14.32
N GLY A 497 13.43 28.64 -14.13
CA GLY A 497 13.64 27.66 -15.20
C GLY A 497 12.42 26.82 -15.45
N LEU A 498 11.97 26.77 -16.70
CA LEU A 498 10.88 25.87 -17.14
C LEU A 498 11.49 24.59 -17.69
N SER A 499 11.03 23.45 -17.21
CA SER A 499 11.41 22.18 -17.84
C SER A 499 10.77 22.10 -19.23
N THR A 500 11.51 21.61 -20.21
CA THR A 500 10.93 21.33 -21.52
C THR A 500 9.90 20.20 -21.39
N PRO A 501 8.66 20.38 -21.80
CA PRO A 501 7.69 19.31 -21.83
C PRO A 501 8.19 18.16 -22.69
N ALA A 502 8.14 16.95 -22.17
CA ALA A 502 8.37 15.75 -22.95
C ALA A 502 7.08 14.95 -22.97
N ASP A 503 6.45 14.86 -24.12
CA ASP A 503 5.33 13.93 -24.32
C ASP A 503 5.89 12.54 -24.59
N LEU A 504 5.61 11.60 -23.71
CA LEU A 504 6.01 10.22 -23.84
C LEU A 504 4.79 9.36 -24.19
N GLU A 505 4.96 8.51 -25.19
CA GLU A 505 3.96 7.52 -25.58
C GLU A 505 4.37 6.15 -25.07
N THR A 506 3.39 5.42 -24.53
CA THR A 506 3.58 4.05 -24.06
C THR A 506 2.56 3.12 -24.68
N HIS A 507 2.94 1.88 -24.92
CA HIS A 507 2.07 0.81 -25.38
C HIS A 507 2.33 -0.43 -24.56
N VAL A 508 1.29 -0.99 -23.95
CA VAL A 508 1.38 -2.16 -23.06
C VAL A 508 0.34 -3.21 -23.42
N PRO A 509 0.77 -4.43 -23.74
CA PRO A 509 -0.12 -5.57 -23.93
C PRO A 509 -0.39 -6.29 -22.60
N ARG A 510 -1.45 -7.07 -22.58
CA ARG A 510 -1.78 -8.08 -21.57
C ARG A 510 -2.49 -9.25 -22.24
N TYR A 511 -2.09 -10.47 -21.93
CA TYR A 511 -2.80 -11.65 -22.40
C TYR A 511 -2.79 -12.75 -21.33
N SER A 512 -3.85 -13.53 -21.34
CA SER A 512 -3.98 -14.64 -20.40
C SER A 512 -4.80 -15.78 -20.97
N ILE A 513 -4.55 -16.95 -20.42
CA ILE A 513 -5.35 -18.13 -20.61
C ILE A 513 -5.70 -18.73 -19.25
N SER A 514 -6.91 -19.20 -19.08
CA SER A 514 -7.37 -19.87 -17.86
C SER A 514 -8.17 -21.12 -18.20
N TYR A 515 -8.01 -22.15 -17.39
CA TYR A 515 -8.73 -23.40 -17.52
C TYR A 515 -9.39 -23.76 -16.19
N LYS A 516 -10.70 -24.03 -16.21
CA LYS A 516 -11.48 -24.48 -15.06
C LYS A 516 -11.76 -25.98 -15.19
N PRO A 517 -10.94 -26.84 -14.58
CA PRO A 517 -11.19 -28.29 -14.58
C PRO A 517 -12.51 -28.63 -13.88
N VAL A 518 -12.84 -27.86 -12.84
CA VAL A 518 -14.08 -27.91 -12.05
C VAL A 518 -14.58 -26.49 -11.80
N ASP A 519 -15.84 -26.32 -11.45
CA ASP A 519 -16.48 -25.00 -11.31
C ASP A 519 -15.92 -24.14 -10.15
N TRP A 520 -15.29 -24.77 -9.18
CA TRP A 520 -14.70 -24.12 -8.02
C TRP A 520 -13.18 -23.89 -8.13
N ALA A 521 -12.52 -24.34 -9.20
CA ALA A 521 -11.07 -24.18 -9.38
C ALA A 521 -10.70 -23.69 -10.77
N SER A 522 -9.67 -22.85 -10.86
CA SER A 522 -9.11 -22.31 -12.09
C SER A 522 -7.59 -22.38 -12.05
N ILE A 523 -6.98 -22.81 -13.15
CA ILE A 523 -5.54 -22.71 -13.42
C ILE A 523 -5.38 -21.62 -14.47
N TYR A 524 -4.40 -20.73 -14.33
CA TYR A 524 -4.21 -19.65 -15.28
C TYR A 524 -2.72 -19.37 -15.55
N TYR A 525 -2.48 -18.78 -16.71
CA TYR A 525 -1.26 -18.08 -17.05
C TYR A 525 -1.62 -16.65 -17.49
N VAL A 526 -0.81 -15.69 -17.09
CA VAL A 526 -0.90 -14.31 -17.55
C VAL A 526 0.47 -13.72 -17.84
N HIS A 527 0.55 -13.04 -18.97
CA HIS A 527 1.59 -12.07 -19.27
C HIS A 527 0.99 -10.68 -19.18
N SER A 528 1.63 -9.79 -18.43
CA SER A 528 1.15 -8.41 -18.24
C SER A 528 2.32 -7.45 -18.24
N GLU A 529 2.20 -6.40 -19.03
CA GLU A 529 3.18 -5.33 -19.08
C GLU A 529 2.68 -4.04 -18.48
N GLN A 530 3.63 -3.18 -18.15
CA GLN A 530 3.42 -1.82 -17.68
C GLN A 530 4.48 -0.91 -18.26
N ALA A 531 4.09 0.33 -18.51
CA ALA A 531 5.00 1.40 -18.79
C ALA A 531 4.61 2.65 -18.00
N ASP A 532 5.57 3.26 -17.35
CA ASP A 532 5.44 4.56 -16.68
C ASP A 532 6.49 5.52 -17.27
N PRO A 533 6.06 6.54 -18.02
CA PRO A 533 6.98 7.53 -18.53
C PRO A 533 7.54 8.34 -17.36
N GLN A 534 8.81 8.13 -17.03
CA GLN A 534 9.54 8.97 -16.11
C GLN A 534 10.06 10.20 -16.87
N VAL A 535 9.44 11.33 -16.57
CA VAL A 535 9.84 12.58 -17.19
C VAL A 535 11.13 13.08 -16.53
N SER A 536 12.14 13.21 -17.35
CA SER A 536 13.31 14.09 -17.22
C SER A 536 13.78 14.45 -15.79
N ALA A 537 14.68 13.67 -15.25
CA ALA A 537 15.53 14.10 -14.15
C ALA A 537 16.76 14.86 -14.69
N LEU A 538 17.22 15.88 -13.97
CA LEU A 538 18.55 16.44 -14.24
C LEU A 538 19.59 15.33 -14.05
N VAL A 539 20.53 15.18 -14.98
CA VAL A 539 21.62 14.20 -14.85
C VAL A 539 22.42 14.49 -13.59
N TYR A 540 22.65 15.76 -13.30
CA TYR A 540 23.39 16.21 -12.13
C TYR A 540 22.50 17.02 -11.20
N GLY A 541 22.31 16.55 -9.98
CA GLY A 541 21.49 17.20 -8.95
C GLY A 541 22.24 17.40 -7.64
N ASN A 542 21.68 18.21 -6.74
CA ASN A 542 22.20 18.45 -5.39
C ASN A 542 23.70 18.79 -5.35
N ILE A 543 24.12 19.79 -6.12
CA ILE A 543 25.50 20.20 -6.20
C ILE A 543 25.87 20.99 -4.94
N LEU A 544 26.78 20.44 -4.15
CA LEU A 544 27.19 20.94 -2.83
C LEU A 544 28.72 21.15 -2.80
N PRO A 545 29.19 22.36 -2.97
CA PRO A 545 30.61 22.65 -2.79
C PRO A 545 31.00 22.59 -1.31
N SER A 546 32.16 22.02 -1.00
CA SER A 546 32.74 22.07 0.35
C SER A 546 33.26 23.48 0.64
N ALA A 547 33.64 23.78 1.89
CA ALA A 547 34.17 25.08 2.27
C ALA A 547 35.39 25.47 1.40
N GLY A 548 35.33 26.62 0.76
CA GLY A 548 36.37 27.15 -0.13
C GLY A 548 36.34 26.59 -1.57
N ALA A 549 35.56 25.54 -1.84
CA ALA A 549 35.39 25.03 -3.20
C ALA A 549 34.47 25.94 -4.02
N VAL A 550 34.78 26.14 -5.27
CA VAL A 550 33.86 26.76 -6.23
C VAL A 550 33.10 25.68 -6.95
N GLY A 551 31.77 25.76 -6.91
CA GLY A 551 30.88 24.88 -7.67
C GLY A 551 30.97 25.14 -9.19
N TRP A 552 30.20 24.38 -9.95
CA TRP A 552 30.10 24.59 -11.39
C TRP A 552 29.47 25.96 -11.71
N ALA A 553 29.98 26.63 -12.75
CA ALA A 553 29.38 27.87 -13.21
C ALA A 553 27.91 27.68 -13.57
N PRO A 554 27.03 28.67 -13.37
CA PRO A 554 25.58 28.54 -13.75
C PRO A 554 25.39 28.23 -15.24
N THR A 555 26.38 28.50 -16.07
CA THR A 555 26.39 28.23 -17.51
C THR A 555 26.98 26.86 -17.87
N ASP A 556 27.38 26.04 -16.89
CA ASP A 556 27.93 24.70 -17.15
C ASP A 556 26.88 23.83 -17.85
N PRO A 557 27.17 23.25 -19.04
CA PRO A 557 26.22 22.44 -19.78
C PRO A 557 25.66 21.24 -18.99
N ARG A 558 26.44 20.70 -18.04
CA ARG A 558 26.03 19.60 -17.17
C ARG A 558 24.80 19.94 -16.33
N LEU A 559 24.58 21.21 -15.98
CA LEU A 559 23.42 21.70 -15.25
C LEU A 559 22.14 21.67 -16.07
N GLN A 560 22.24 21.54 -17.38
CA GLN A 560 21.11 21.46 -18.32
C GLN A 560 20.85 20.04 -18.82
N GLU A 561 21.80 19.14 -18.58
CA GLU A 561 21.69 17.77 -19.06
C GLU A 561 20.54 17.01 -18.34
N ARG A 562 19.68 16.38 -19.13
CA ARG A 562 18.49 15.68 -18.64
C ARG A 562 18.45 14.24 -19.15
N LEU A 563 18.01 13.35 -18.27
CA LEU A 563 17.65 11.99 -18.63
C LEU A 563 16.14 11.91 -18.81
N THR A 564 15.72 11.37 -19.94
CA THR A 564 14.34 10.97 -20.18
C THR A 564 14.30 9.46 -20.27
N SER A 565 13.50 8.83 -19.47
CA SER A 565 13.37 7.37 -19.48
C SER A 565 11.91 6.96 -19.39
N GLN A 566 11.64 5.79 -19.93
CA GLN A 566 10.40 5.07 -19.79
C GLN A 566 10.66 3.84 -18.91
N VAL A 567 10.07 3.82 -17.74
CA VAL A 567 10.12 2.62 -16.89
C VAL A 567 9.16 1.60 -17.46
N THR A 568 9.67 0.45 -17.84
CA THR A 568 8.89 -0.68 -18.30
C THR A 568 8.97 -1.82 -17.29
N ALA A 569 7.91 -2.59 -17.15
CA ALA A 569 7.93 -3.84 -16.41
C ALA A 569 7.10 -4.89 -17.14
N ALA A 570 7.60 -6.11 -17.18
CA ALA A 570 6.91 -7.26 -17.72
C ALA A 570 6.83 -8.36 -16.66
N MET A 571 5.70 -9.01 -16.56
CA MET A 571 5.44 -10.10 -15.62
C MET A 571 4.90 -11.33 -16.35
N ASP A 572 5.46 -12.47 -16.02
CA ASP A 572 4.87 -13.79 -16.29
C ASP A 572 4.43 -14.39 -14.96
N GLU A 573 3.18 -14.85 -14.92
CA GLU A 573 2.60 -15.48 -13.73
C GLU A 573 1.80 -16.72 -14.14
N ILE A 574 2.00 -17.80 -13.40
CA ILE A 574 1.16 -18.98 -13.44
C ILE A 574 0.55 -19.20 -12.06
N GLY A 575 -0.72 -19.54 -11.99
CA GLY A 575 -1.37 -19.73 -10.71
C GLY A 575 -2.57 -20.66 -10.76
N VAL A 576 -3.00 -21.02 -9.56
CA VAL A 576 -4.21 -21.80 -9.28
C VAL A 576 -5.08 -21.02 -8.31
N LYS A 577 -6.38 -20.96 -8.58
CA LYS A 577 -7.37 -20.35 -7.70
C LYS A 577 -8.51 -21.32 -7.39
N GLY A 578 -9.03 -21.20 -6.17
CA GLY A 578 -10.21 -21.93 -5.72
C GLY A 578 -11.23 -20.99 -5.08
N SER A 579 -12.51 -21.21 -5.37
CA SER A 579 -13.65 -20.61 -4.68
C SER A 579 -14.45 -21.73 -4.08
N LEU A 580 -14.24 -21.98 -2.80
CA LEU A 580 -14.69 -23.15 -2.06
C LEU A 580 -15.87 -22.78 -1.16
N LEU A 581 -16.65 -23.78 -0.73
CA LEU A 581 -17.75 -23.59 0.23
C LEU A 581 -18.75 -22.51 -0.24
N ASP A 582 -19.16 -22.57 -1.50
CA ASP A 582 -20.07 -21.60 -2.14
C ASP A 582 -19.53 -20.15 -2.09
N GLY A 583 -18.23 -19.96 -2.36
CA GLY A 583 -17.59 -18.66 -2.36
C GLY A 583 -17.20 -18.12 -0.98
N LYS A 584 -17.46 -18.86 0.09
CA LYS A 584 -17.15 -18.42 1.47
C LYS A 584 -15.67 -18.56 1.82
N LEU A 585 -14.92 -19.38 1.07
CA LEU A 585 -13.50 -19.62 1.25
C LEU A 585 -12.80 -19.50 -0.10
N THR A 586 -11.85 -18.60 -0.21
CA THR A 586 -11.00 -18.43 -1.41
C THR A 586 -9.59 -18.93 -1.13
N ALA A 587 -8.99 -19.60 -2.11
CA ALA A 587 -7.61 -20.05 -2.08
C ALA A 587 -6.88 -19.60 -3.34
N SER A 588 -5.60 -19.25 -3.24
CA SER A 588 -4.74 -19.03 -4.40
C SER A 588 -3.31 -19.47 -4.15
N PHE A 589 -2.69 -19.93 -5.21
CA PHE A 589 -1.25 -20.12 -5.30
C PHE A 589 -0.77 -19.52 -6.62
N ALA A 590 0.29 -18.71 -6.58
CA ALA A 590 0.87 -18.08 -7.75
C ALA A 590 2.39 -18.16 -7.71
N MET A 591 3.00 -18.41 -8.88
CA MET A 591 4.43 -18.28 -9.14
C MET A 591 4.61 -17.16 -10.16
N PHE A 592 5.54 -16.26 -9.92
CA PHE A 592 5.74 -15.09 -10.77
C PHE A 592 7.20 -14.76 -11.00
N LYS A 593 7.44 -14.04 -12.11
CA LYS A 593 8.69 -13.38 -12.45
C LYS A 593 8.37 -11.99 -13.01
N ILE A 594 8.98 -10.96 -12.48
CA ILE A 594 8.84 -9.57 -12.91
C ILE A 594 10.23 -9.06 -13.31
N LEU A 595 10.34 -8.42 -14.47
CA LEU A 595 11.54 -7.73 -14.94
C LEU A 595 11.18 -6.25 -15.12
N ARG A 596 11.96 -5.34 -14.53
CA ARG A 596 11.80 -3.89 -14.62
C ARG A 596 13.04 -3.25 -15.18
N ASN A 597 12.86 -2.37 -16.18
CA ASN A 597 13.91 -1.67 -16.89
C ASN A 597 13.62 -0.17 -16.97
N GLY A 598 14.62 0.63 -17.29
CA GLY A 598 14.46 2.05 -17.57
C GLY A 598 14.26 2.92 -16.32
N PHE A 599 14.53 2.44 -15.12
CA PHE A 599 14.36 3.24 -13.92
C PHE A 599 15.58 4.12 -13.65
N ILE A 600 15.33 5.34 -13.12
CA ILE A 600 16.40 6.30 -12.83
C ILE A 600 16.90 6.03 -11.41
N LEU A 601 18.19 5.74 -11.31
CA LEU A 601 18.94 5.70 -10.05
C LEU A 601 19.83 6.91 -9.92
N ASN A 602 20.24 7.23 -8.70
CA ASN A 602 21.23 8.25 -8.44
C ASN A 602 22.47 7.68 -7.76
N ASP A 603 23.59 8.29 -8.05
CA ASP A 603 24.91 7.99 -7.54
C ASP A 603 25.48 9.24 -6.88
N PHE A 604 26.01 9.13 -5.69
CA PHE A 604 26.70 10.24 -5.05
C PHE A 604 28.14 10.26 -5.54
N LYS A 605 28.55 11.39 -6.12
CA LYS A 605 29.89 11.61 -6.66
C LYS A 605 30.52 12.84 -6.04
N THR A 606 31.84 12.88 -6.07
CA THR A 606 32.66 14.03 -5.68
C THR A 606 33.69 14.29 -6.74
N GLU A 607 33.88 15.57 -7.09
CA GLU A 607 34.91 16.04 -8.00
C GLU A 607 35.69 17.20 -7.35
N ALA A 608 36.88 17.52 -7.84
CA ALA A 608 37.60 18.70 -7.40
C ALA A 608 36.78 19.95 -7.71
N GLY A 609 36.81 20.94 -6.83
CA GLY A 609 36.21 22.24 -7.08
C GLY A 609 36.80 22.89 -8.35
N ALA A 610 36.03 23.71 -9.05
CA ALA A 610 36.47 24.40 -10.28
C ALA A 610 37.70 25.28 -10.09
N ASN A 611 37.96 25.71 -8.87
CA ASN A 611 39.16 26.48 -8.47
C ASN A 611 40.31 25.57 -7.98
N GLY A 612 40.19 24.25 -8.07
CA GLY A 612 41.16 23.30 -7.55
C GLY A 612 41.23 23.20 -6.03
N ILE A 613 40.33 23.88 -5.32
CA ILE A 613 40.24 23.87 -3.85
C ILE A 613 39.01 23.12 -3.42
N GLY A 614 39.20 22.15 -2.49
CA GLY A 614 38.10 21.35 -1.95
C GLY A 614 37.43 20.46 -2.98
N VAL A 615 36.22 19.99 -2.66
CA VAL A 615 35.45 19.09 -3.52
C VAL A 615 34.03 19.60 -3.73
N VAL A 616 33.45 19.30 -4.86
CA VAL A 616 32.02 19.47 -5.17
C VAL A 616 31.38 18.10 -5.14
N SER A 617 30.43 17.95 -4.26
CA SER A 617 29.62 16.73 -4.14
C SER A 617 28.33 16.90 -4.92
N PHE A 618 27.89 15.88 -5.64
CA PHE A 618 26.66 15.91 -6.41
C PHE A 618 26.04 14.53 -6.56
N ASN A 619 24.74 14.50 -6.83
CA ASN A 619 24.04 13.30 -7.26
C ASN A 619 24.06 13.22 -8.79
N ARG A 620 24.57 12.12 -9.34
CA ARG A 620 24.47 11.80 -10.77
C ARG A 620 23.35 10.81 -10.99
N ASN A 621 22.32 11.22 -11.71
CA ASN A 621 21.26 10.32 -12.14
C ASN A 621 21.70 9.53 -13.39
N TYR A 622 21.29 8.27 -13.47
CA TYR A 622 21.53 7.38 -14.60
C TYR A 622 20.37 6.41 -14.78
N ILE A 623 20.19 5.90 -16.00
CA ILE A 623 19.18 4.90 -16.31
C ILE A 623 19.73 3.53 -15.93
N ALA A 624 18.95 2.76 -15.21
CA ALA A 624 19.28 1.39 -14.82
C ALA A 624 18.24 0.39 -15.35
N ASP A 625 18.72 -0.78 -15.68
CA ASP A 625 17.94 -1.90 -16.19
C ASP A 625 18.19 -3.15 -15.36
N GLY A 626 17.29 -4.14 -15.48
CA GLY A 626 17.50 -5.47 -14.94
C GLY A 626 17.17 -5.61 -13.45
N GLU A 627 16.26 -4.78 -12.92
CA GLU A 627 15.67 -5.10 -11.61
C GLU A 627 14.68 -6.25 -11.80
N ASN A 628 14.94 -7.38 -11.16
CA ASN A 628 14.09 -8.56 -11.26
C ASN A 628 13.57 -8.99 -9.89
N ALA A 629 12.31 -9.43 -9.85
CA ALA A 629 11.68 -10.04 -8.70
C ALA A 629 11.00 -11.34 -9.12
N ARG A 630 11.22 -12.42 -8.37
CA ARG A 630 10.62 -13.73 -8.63
C ARG A 630 10.29 -14.44 -7.34
N GLY A 631 9.26 -15.24 -7.37
CA GLY A 631 8.84 -15.95 -6.16
C GLY A 631 7.53 -16.68 -6.32
N PHE A 632 7.02 -17.13 -5.20
CA PHE A 632 5.70 -17.72 -5.10
C PHE A 632 4.96 -17.24 -3.86
N GLU A 633 3.65 -17.33 -3.91
CA GLU A 633 2.76 -16.92 -2.82
C GLU A 633 1.54 -17.83 -2.74
N PHE A 634 1.04 -17.97 -1.52
CA PHE A 634 -0.17 -18.70 -1.21
C PHE A 634 -1.06 -17.87 -0.30
N GLU A 635 -2.36 -17.87 -0.55
CA GLU A 635 -3.37 -17.24 0.30
C GLU A 635 -4.57 -18.18 0.48
N LEU A 636 -5.17 -18.20 1.70
CA LEU A 636 -6.41 -18.88 2.00
C LEU A 636 -7.23 -17.99 2.93
N ASN A 637 -8.37 -17.48 2.45
CA ASN A 637 -9.12 -16.43 3.12
C ASN A 637 -10.63 -16.73 3.12
N GLY A 638 -11.28 -16.59 4.27
CA GLY A 638 -12.72 -16.76 4.40
C GLY A 638 -13.14 -17.73 5.49
N LYS A 639 -14.38 -18.20 5.42
CA LYS A 639 -14.97 -19.13 6.41
C LYS A 639 -14.63 -20.58 6.06
N LEU A 640 -13.82 -21.21 6.89
CA LEU A 640 -13.46 -22.63 6.77
C LEU A 640 -14.57 -23.53 7.33
N THR A 641 -15.18 -23.11 8.44
CA THR A 641 -16.38 -23.75 9.03
C THR A 641 -17.42 -22.69 9.36
N LYS A 642 -18.57 -23.08 9.93
CA LYS A 642 -19.54 -22.11 10.43
C LYS A 642 -18.95 -21.21 11.51
N GLN A 643 -18.03 -21.73 12.31
CA GLN A 643 -17.41 -21.05 13.46
C GLN A 643 -16.05 -20.44 13.11
N LEU A 644 -15.24 -21.08 12.27
CA LEU A 644 -13.86 -20.70 12.02
C LEU A 644 -13.73 -19.89 10.73
N THR A 645 -13.26 -18.64 10.87
CA THR A 645 -12.88 -17.76 9.78
C THR A 645 -11.36 -17.57 9.80
N LEU A 646 -10.71 -17.66 8.65
CA LEU A 646 -9.26 -17.56 8.50
C LEU A 646 -8.88 -16.51 7.47
N LEU A 647 -7.72 -15.89 7.69
CA LEU A 647 -6.93 -15.14 6.71
C LEU A 647 -5.48 -15.58 6.88
N THR A 648 -4.99 -16.31 5.89
CA THR A 648 -3.66 -16.91 5.94
C THR A 648 -2.86 -16.57 4.69
N GLY A 649 -1.57 -16.59 4.81
CA GLY A 649 -0.70 -16.38 3.67
C GLY A 649 0.73 -16.83 3.92
N PHE A 650 1.37 -17.20 2.82
CA PHE A 650 2.78 -17.52 2.77
C PHE A 650 3.39 -16.91 1.52
N ASN A 651 4.60 -16.40 1.62
CA ASN A 651 5.36 -15.98 0.46
C ASN A 651 6.84 -16.30 0.58
N SER A 652 7.43 -16.63 -0.56
CA SER A 652 8.87 -16.65 -0.75
C SER A 652 9.22 -15.80 -1.97
N ILE A 653 10.14 -14.85 -1.80
CA ILE A 653 10.52 -13.90 -2.83
C ILE A 653 12.03 -13.74 -2.86
N SER A 654 12.58 -13.61 -4.04
CA SER A 654 13.97 -13.24 -4.30
C SER A 654 14.03 -12.27 -5.47
N GLY A 655 15.07 -11.46 -5.53
CA GLY A 655 15.30 -10.57 -6.65
C GLY A 655 16.58 -9.79 -6.48
N ASP A 656 17.02 -9.21 -7.56
CA ASP A 656 18.24 -8.44 -7.65
C ASP A 656 18.10 -7.27 -8.60
N LYS A 657 18.97 -6.29 -8.45
CA LYS A 657 19.11 -5.14 -9.34
C LYS A 657 20.57 -4.83 -9.56
N ARG A 658 20.86 -4.13 -10.65
CA ARG A 658 22.21 -3.60 -10.90
C ARG A 658 22.39 -2.28 -10.14
N ALA A 659 23.41 -2.24 -9.29
CA ALA A 659 23.85 -1.02 -8.64
C ALA A 659 24.61 -0.12 -9.62
N SER A 660 24.86 1.14 -9.24
CA SER A 660 25.57 2.15 -10.06
C SER A 660 26.98 1.74 -10.48
N ASP A 661 27.65 0.97 -9.65
CA ASP A 661 28.99 0.44 -9.90
C ASP A 661 28.99 -0.85 -10.75
N GLY A 662 27.80 -1.26 -11.25
CA GLY A 662 27.60 -2.45 -12.05
C GLY A 662 27.44 -3.76 -11.28
N ARG A 663 27.62 -3.75 -9.97
CA ARG A 663 27.40 -4.93 -9.13
C ARG A 663 25.92 -5.34 -9.12
N ILE A 664 25.67 -6.62 -9.00
CA ILE A 664 24.33 -7.16 -8.77
C ILE A 664 24.10 -7.20 -7.25
N VAL A 665 23.06 -6.53 -6.80
CA VAL A 665 22.69 -6.42 -5.40
C VAL A 665 21.23 -6.84 -5.19
N PRO A 666 20.85 -7.42 -4.04
CA PRO A 666 19.45 -7.74 -3.74
C PRO A 666 18.57 -6.49 -3.81
N ILE A 667 17.33 -6.62 -4.23
CA ILE A 667 16.34 -5.55 -4.10
C ILE A 667 15.88 -5.41 -2.65
N GLU A 668 15.47 -4.20 -2.27
CA GLU A 668 14.95 -3.89 -0.94
C GLU A 668 13.63 -4.62 -0.67
N ALA A 669 13.28 -4.75 0.62
CA ALA A 669 11.97 -5.24 1.08
C ALA A 669 11.56 -6.65 0.59
N MET A 670 12.53 -7.52 0.32
CA MET A 670 12.24 -8.93 0.09
C MET A 670 12.11 -9.68 1.41
N ILE A 671 10.90 -9.76 1.91
CA ILE A 671 10.59 -10.43 3.16
C ILE A 671 9.81 -11.71 2.88
N ASN A 672 10.47 -12.84 3.08
CA ASN A 672 9.80 -14.13 3.13
C ASN A 672 9.00 -14.22 4.42
N SER A 673 7.74 -14.57 4.35
CA SER A 673 6.89 -14.60 5.54
C SER A 673 5.78 -15.66 5.46
N ALA A 674 5.38 -16.12 6.63
CA ALA A 674 4.18 -16.91 6.83
C ALA A 674 3.27 -16.19 7.82
N MET A 675 1.97 -16.19 7.59
CA MET A 675 1.02 -15.59 8.50
C MET A 675 -0.26 -16.41 8.59
N ILE A 676 -0.89 -16.34 9.75
CA ILE A 676 -2.18 -16.90 10.02
C ILE A 676 -2.92 -15.98 10.97
N ASN A 677 -4.17 -15.65 10.62
CA ASN A 677 -5.09 -14.94 11.47
C ASN A 677 -6.42 -15.66 11.45
N GLY A 678 -7.01 -15.84 12.61
CA GLY A 678 -8.25 -16.58 12.76
C GLY A 678 -9.20 -15.93 13.72
N ARG A 679 -10.49 -16.13 13.47
CA ARG A 679 -11.58 -15.87 14.41
C ARG A 679 -12.37 -17.14 14.60
N TYR A 680 -12.56 -17.54 15.84
CA TYR A 680 -13.43 -18.63 16.21
C TYR A 680 -14.66 -18.10 16.95
N ASP A 681 -15.84 -18.42 16.43
CA ASP A 681 -17.14 -17.95 16.91
C ASP A 681 -17.79 -19.03 17.77
N PHE A 682 -17.90 -18.80 19.08
CA PHE A 682 -18.56 -19.68 20.05
C PHE A 682 -20.04 -19.30 20.30
N ARG A 683 -20.55 -18.27 19.61
CA ARG A 683 -21.91 -17.77 19.85
C ARG A 683 -22.97 -18.76 19.39
N ASP A 684 -23.99 -18.92 20.20
CA ASP A 684 -25.18 -19.66 19.84
C ASP A 684 -25.99 -18.92 18.78
N ASN A 685 -26.22 -19.55 17.64
CA ASN A 685 -26.97 -18.99 16.51
C ASN A 685 -26.47 -17.61 16.08
N ASN A 686 -25.17 -17.32 16.28
CA ASN A 686 -24.48 -16.07 15.99
C ASN A 686 -25.07 -14.81 16.69
N ARG A 687 -25.73 -14.97 17.83
CA ARG A 687 -26.35 -13.83 18.53
C ARG A 687 -25.67 -13.44 19.82
N ASN A 688 -25.53 -14.34 20.79
CA ASN A 688 -24.88 -14.05 22.07
C ASN A 688 -23.71 -15.00 22.31
N GLY A 689 -22.69 -14.54 23.05
CA GLY A 689 -21.54 -15.36 23.43
C GLY A 689 -20.21 -14.77 23.02
N PHE A 690 -19.19 -15.61 23.03
CA PHE A 690 -17.80 -15.24 22.78
C PHE A 690 -17.36 -15.49 21.35
N GLU A 691 -16.48 -14.65 20.87
CA GLU A 691 -15.59 -14.88 19.74
C GLU A 691 -14.16 -14.65 20.20
N VAL A 692 -13.23 -15.45 19.71
CA VAL A 692 -11.79 -15.27 19.96
C VAL A 692 -11.10 -15.01 18.64
N THR A 693 -10.24 -14.02 18.63
CA THR A 693 -9.37 -13.69 17.48
C THR A 693 -7.91 -13.89 17.88
N ALA A 694 -7.16 -14.57 17.04
CA ALA A 694 -5.72 -14.69 17.22
C ALA A 694 -5.01 -14.66 15.87
N GLY A 695 -3.81 -14.14 15.83
CA GLY A 695 -3.02 -14.10 14.62
C GLY A 695 -1.54 -14.00 14.89
N GLY A 696 -0.77 -14.37 13.88
CA GLY A 696 0.66 -14.24 13.90
C GLY A 696 1.25 -14.09 12.51
N LYS A 697 2.36 -13.39 12.44
CA LYS A 697 3.22 -13.30 11.27
C LYS A 697 4.63 -13.69 11.68
N TYR A 698 5.19 -14.65 10.98
CA TYR A 698 6.59 -15.02 11.05
C TYR A 698 7.31 -14.49 9.81
N MET A 699 8.36 -13.75 10.01
CA MET A 699 9.21 -13.21 8.96
C MET A 699 10.58 -13.87 9.06
N PHE A 700 10.92 -14.61 8.01
CA PHE A 700 12.20 -15.29 7.91
C PHE A 700 13.33 -14.28 7.81
N LYS A 701 14.51 -14.66 8.28
CA LYS A 701 15.72 -13.85 8.16
C LYS A 701 16.00 -13.40 6.73
N GLY A 702 16.49 -12.20 6.57
CA GLY A 702 16.76 -11.64 5.25
C GLY A 702 17.35 -10.25 5.28
N TRP A 703 17.61 -9.70 4.12
CA TRP A 703 18.10 -8.34 3.95
C TRP A 703 16.97 -7.32 4.15
N VAL A 704 17.26 -6.26 4.89
CA VAL A 704 16.30 -5.17 5.16
C VAL A 704 16.59 -3.93 4.32
N MET A 705 17.83 -3.78 3.88
CA MET A 705 18.29 -2.70 3.02
C MET A 705 19.24 -3.24 1.95
N ALA A 706 19.27 -2.57 0.78
CA ALA A 706 20.11 -2.99 -0.31
C ALA A 706 21.61 -2.87 0.02
N PRO A 707 22.43 -3.88 -0.34
CA PRO A 707 23.87 -3.80 -0.24
C PRO A 707 24.44 -2.57 -0.96
N GLY A 708 25.37 -1.89 -0.31
CA GLY A 708 26.11 -0.75 -0.88
C GLY A 708 25.70 0.60 -0.35
N THR A 709 24.51 0.76 0.25
CA THR A 709 24.15 1.98 0.97
C THR A 709 24.17 1.77 2.49
N TYR A 710 23.56 0.69 2.97
CA TYR A 710 23.62 0.21 4.35
C TYR A 710 23.19 -1.25 4.34
N GLU A 711 24.09 -2.18 4.59
CA GLU A 711 23.74 -3.59 4.68
C GLU A 711 23.20 -3.90 6.07
N ALA A 712 21.91 -4.21 6.15
CA ALA A 712 21.30 -4.68 7.36
C ALA A 712 20.71 -6.06 7.15
N PHE A 713 21.26 -7.04 7.86
CA PHE A 713 20.72 -8.38 7.89
C PHE A 713 19.78 -8.49 9.10
N ARG A 714 18.53 -8.85 8.82
CA ARG A 714 17.51 -9.09 9.82
C ARG A 714 17.46 -10.57 10.16
N GLY A 715 17.51 -10.90 11.46
CA GLY A 715 17.19 -12.24 11.94
C GLY A 715 15.71 -12.61 11.75
N ASP A 716 15.34 -13.82 12.14
CA ASP A 716 13.95 -14.25 12.19
C ASP A 716 13.16 -13.38 13.18
N GLN A 717 11.96 -12.99 12.79
CA GLN A 717 11.09 -12.15 13.62
C GLN A 717 9.65 -12.68 13.59
N TYR A 718 8.92 -12.43 14.66
CA TYR A 718 7.52 -12.80 14.76
C TYR A 718 6.69 -11.68 15.39
N LEU A 719 5.43 -11.62 14.98
CA LEU A 719 4.41 -10.71 15.50
C LEU A 719 3.23 -11.56 15.90
N ILE A 720 2.73 -11.40 17.12
CA ILE A 720 1.56 -12.14 17.64
C ILE A 720 0.55 -11.14 18.15
N ASP A 721 -0.69 -11.31 17.70
CA ASP A 721 -1.85 -10.50 18.09
C ASP A 721 -2.95 -11.43 18.61
N ALA A 722 -3.71 -10.99 19.63
CA ALA A 722 -4.87 -11.72 20.09
C ALA A 722 -5.97 -10.79 20.62
N GLY A 723 -7.21 -11.29 20.60
CA GLY A 723 -8.35 -10.55 21.09
C GLY A 723 -9.54 -11.48 21.40
N ALA A 724 -10.53 -10.92 22.05
CA ALA A 724 -11.79 -11.58 22.32
C ALA A 724 -12.95 -10.58 22.21
N ASN A 725 -14.09 -11.06 21.74
CA ASN A 725 -15.32 -10.30 21.65
C ASN A 725 -16.39 -11.01 22.49
N TYR A 726 -17.21 -10.25 23.20
CA TYR A 726 -18.39 -10.77 23.86
C TYR A 726 -19.61 -10.00 23.40
N THR A 727 -20.60 -10.72 22.89
CA THR A 727 -21.84 -10.16 22.35
C THR A 727 -23.03 -10.58 23.19
N TRP A 728 -23.95 -9.65 23.47
CA TRP A 728 -25.18 -9.91 24.23
C TRP A 728 -26.34 -9.06 23.68
N GLY A 729 -27.55 -9.22 24.30
CA GLY A 729 -28.73 -8.48 23.89
C GLY A 729 -29.19 -8.83 22.46
N ASN A 730 -29.13 -10.11 22.08
CA ASN A 730 -29.45 -10.60 20.74
C ASN A 730 -28.60 -9.99 19.64
N GLY A 731 -27.30 -9.79 19.91
CA GLY A 731 -26.36 -9.22 18.95
C GLY A 731 -26.30 -7.71 18.92
N ARG A 732 -27.01 -7.02 19.83
CA ARG A 732 -27.08 -5.56 19.85
C ARG A 732 -25.83 -4.91 20.43
N TRP A 733 -25.27 -5.52 21.47
CA TRP A 733 -24.12 -5.00 22.20
C TRP A 733 -22.94 -5.93 22.06
N THR A 734 -21.80 -5.40 21.79
CA THR A 734 -20.54 -6.15 21.76
C THR A 734 -19.47 -5.36 22.49
N VAL A 735 -18.65 -6.03 23.27
CA VAL A 735 -17.36 -5.50 23.73
C VAL A 735 -16.27 -6.31 23.03
N ARG A 736 -15.30 -5.61 22.48
CA ARG A 736 -14.12 -6.21 21.87
C ARG A 736 -12.89 -5.78 22.66
N VAL A 737 -12.03 -6.73 22.95
CA VAL A 737 -10.70 -6.46 23.55
C VAL A 737 -9.63 -7.04 22.64
N ARG A 738 -8.53 -6.32 22.47
CA ARG A 738 -7.43 -6.78 21.63
C ARG A 738 -6.09 -6.29 22.16
N CYS A 739 -5.09 -7.14 22.03
CA CYS A 739 -3.68 -6.81 22.20
C CYS A 739 -2.94 -7.08 20.89
N ASN A 740 -2.40 -6.03 20.27
CA ASN A 740 -1.51 -6.13 19.14
C ASN A 740 -0.06 -6.18 19.62
N ASN A 741 0.76 -7.01 18.96
CA ASN A 741 2.16 -7.25 19.32
C ASN A 741 2.33 -7.63 20.81
N ILE A 742 1.73 -8.76 21.20
CA ILE A 742 1.71 -9.25 22.60
C ILE A 742 3.13 -9.38 23.18
N MET A 743 4.08 -9.80 22.34
CA MET A 743 5.47 -10.00 22.78
C MET A 743 6.21 -8.67 23.00
N ASN A 744 5.63 -7.56 22.56
CA ASN A 744 6.23 -6.23 22.63
C ASN A 744 7.61 -6.17 21.96
N ASP A 745 7.79 -6.96 20.91
CA ASP A 745 9.03 -7.02 20.17
C ASP A 745 9.16 -5.90 19.15
N PHE A 746 10.40 -5.56 18.89
CA PHE A 746 10.75 -4.59 17.87
C PHE A 746 10.86 -5.29 16.52
N VAL A 747 9.83 -5.15 15.69
CA VAL A 747 9.74 -5.89 14.44
C VAL A 747 10.00 -4.96 13.25
N PHE A 748 11.15 -5.15 12.61
CA PHE A 748 11.54 -4.41 11.41
C PHE A 748 10.80 -4.93 10.19
N ILE A 749 10.36 -4.00 9.34
CA ILE A 749 9.65 -4.31 8.10
C ILE A 749 10.57 -4.12 6.90
N SER A 750 11.02 -2.90 6.67
CA SER A 750 11.95 -2.55 5.59
C SER A 750 12.70 -1.28 5.95
N GLY A 751 13.97 -1.23 5.63
CA GLY A 751 14.81 -0.06 5.92
C GLY A 751 14.61 0.39 7.38
N ASN A 752 13.92 1.48 7.52
CA ASN A 752 13.70 2.17 8.78
C ASN A 752 12.30 1.98 9.36
N SER A 753 11.44 1.16 8.73
CA SER A 753 10.08 0.89 9.21
C SER A 753 10.03 -0.26 10.18
N GLN A 754 9.18 -0.09 11.16
CA GLN A 754 8.85 -1.12 12.14
C GLN A 754 7.35 -1.12 12.40
N TYR A 755 6.85 -2.27 12.84
CA TYR A 755 5.50 -2.34 13.40
C TYR A 755 5.47 -1.69 14.77
N ALA A 756 4.30 -1.17 15.14
CA ALA A 756 4.11 -0.56 16.45
C ALA A 756 4.42 -1.55 17.56
N LEU A 757 4.94 -1.05 18.68
CA LEU A 757 5.08 -1.79 19.94
C LEU A 757 3.70 -2.27 20.42
N ARG A 758 3.68 -3.04 21.50
CA ARG A 758 2.43 -3.58 22.07
C ARG A 758 1.41 -2.49 22.36
N ARG A 759 0.17 -2.72 21.89
CA ARG A 759 -0.97 -1.84 22.13
C ARG A 759 -2.20 -2.64 22.55
N PHE A 760 -2.90 -2.13 23.54
CA PHE A 760 -4.17 -2.67 23.99
C PHE A 760 -5.32 -1.80 23.52
N PHE A 761 -6.43 -2.44 23.17
CA PHE A 761 -7.65 -1.75 22.72
C PHE A 761 -8.88 -2.39 23.36
N VAL A 762 -9.86 -1.56 23.66
CA VAL A 762 -11.23 -1.97 24.01
C VAL A 762 -12.17 -1.17 23.12
N SER A 763 -13.09 -1.86 22.44
CA SER A 763 -14.07 -1.25 21.55
C SER A 763 -15.48 -1.71 21.89
N VAL A 764 -16.44 -0.80 21.74
CA VAL A 764 -17.88 -1.07 21.96
C VAL A 764 -18.63 -0.69 20.67
N PRO A 765 -18.76 -1.62 19.70
CA PRO A 765 -19.64 -1.42 18.55
C PRO A 765 -21.11 -1.53 18.96
N ILE A 766 -21.90 -0.58 18.47
CA ILE A 766 -23.35 -0.48 18.73
C ILE A 766 -24.07 -0.54 17.37
N ARG A 767 -25.09 -1.41 17.27
CA ARG A 767 -25.98 -1.50 16.11
C ARG A 767 -27.39 -1.11 16.52
N PHE A 768 -28.03 -0.17 15.83
CA PHE A 768 -29.38 0.32 16.15
C PHE A 768 -30.19 0.72 14.92
#